data_4b3afd17960473301e1eb36fd2eacfbf
#
_entry.id   4b3afd17960473301e1eb36fd2eacfbf
#
_cell.length_a   1.000
_cell.length_b   1.000
_cell.length_c   1.000
_cell.angle_alpha   90.00
_cell.angle_beta   90.00
_cell.angle_gamma   90.00
#
_symmetry.space_group_name_H-M   'P 1'
#
loop_
_entity.id
_entity.type
_entity.pdbx_description
1 polymer ?
#
loop_
_entity_poly.entity_id
_entity_poly.type
_entity_poly.pdbx_seq_one_letter_code
_entity_poly.pdbx_strand_id
1 'polypeptide(L)'
;MKKMVLASAALMSAAATQAQQAADPVDTLTAQAMQEVVVQGVRAPKNAPFAVSNIKKQDLETFSKTGQELPFLFANTPGVLAWSENGTGMGTSYMRIRGAAGSRINVTLDGVSLNSPEDQTVFWANMNSYAALMGSVQIQRGIGTSTHGDGAFGGSVALATATPSLKPSLELTGSYGSFNTYHAGAKFSTGLLFNHLIFDGAYNETATDGFVHGTASRAGSYYGGLTWLDKKFKVSYKNIGNFEKTGQAWSGVTAGNNDLSLMDGTWGASTGIRTYKDMYEHGLGKYNTLYENLVTDENGQFVKDANGNYQTYRYKMADGSYWEKTTDNFYQNHNILSAVFTPSDHWSHNVAIHYTYGYGYYSELRPDNKLSKFGLTYKDANGNKIKRDDMVRRKGLTQHNYGVLYNINYKDETWNVTGGLYLQQFRGNHFGYLTYFKNQELNNHFRPNNSNYQYYDSDARKFDYSAFFKANYHFNDYWNLFADVQYRYVQYNTSGRNDKFYEETSGYFNQPLNVSERYNFVNPKTGISFAKDGHHAYASIAYANREPERNNFTDNGAYPAPTPERLMDIELGYNYHANNWYAGVNLYYMDYTNQFVQTGAQSDIGENLTTNIKDSYRMGAEIEAGWSPLSFLTLEGNAALSRNRIKDFDEMASVDWESSFRKIHYSSSTLAFSPSAILNGFATFHYQGAQLIWHTNFVSRQYLDNTENNVRSLPCYSQTNIHANYTFRPGKRFAGLREVVVGCDFNNIFNRHYAASGWVYSTILDNDGHPNDNRYTQIGWIPMAGFNVMGNITLKF
;
A
#
# COMPACT_ATOMS: atom_id res chain seq x y z
N MET A 1 -29.85 3.80 -13.13
CA MET A 1 -29.16 5.08 -13.16
C MET A 1 -30.06 6.32 -13.34
N LYS A 2 -30.87 6.48 -14.42
CA LYS A 2 -31.74 7.67 -14.61
C LYS A 2 -32.70 7.96 -13.43
N LYS A 3 -33.28 6.95 -12.78
CA LYS A 3 -34.18 7.14 -11.63
C LYS A 3 -33.48 7.55 -10.33
N MET A 4 -32.22 7.13 -10.13
CA MET A 4 -31.41 7.55 -8.95
C MET A 4 -30.93 9.01 -9.09
N VAL A 5 -30.54 9.45 -10.28
CA VAL A 5 -30.12 10.83 -10.53
C VAL A 5 -31.28 11.81 -10.36
N LEU A 6 -32.49 11.43 -10.80
CA LEU A 6 -33.70 12.24 -10.59
C LEU A 6 -34.15 12.30 -9.12
N ALA A 7 -34.00 11.21 -8.36
CA ALA A 7 -34.29 11.18 -6.93
C ALA A 7 -33.29 12.03 -6.13
N SER A 8 -32.02 12.03 -6.51
CA SER A 8 -30.99 12.87 -5.91
C SER A 8 -31.23 14.36 -6.19
N ALA A 9 -31.66 14.71 -7.42
CA ALA A 9 -31.98 16.09 -7.79
C ALA A 9 -33.25 16.60 -7.08
N ALA A 10 -34.26 15.75 -6.90
CA ALA A 10 -35.48 16.09 -6.16
C ALA A 10 -35.23 16.27 -4.65
N LEU A 11 -34.37 15.45 -4.04
CA LEU A 11 -33.93 15.60 -2.65
C LEU A 11 -33.13 16.90 -2.45
N MET A 12 -32.28 17.29 -3.42
CA MET A 12 -31.54 18.53 -3.33
C MET A 12 -32.40 19.80 -3.46
N SER A 13 -33.42 19.78 -4.32
CA SER A 13 -34.35 20.91 -4.44
C SER A 13 -35.23 21.08 -3.20
N ALA A 14 -35.63 19.98 -2.55
CA ALA A 14 -36.37 20.02 -1.27
C ALA A 14 -35.50 20.49 -0.10
N ALA A 15 -34.22 20.11 -0.06
CA ALA A 15 -33.25 20.54 0.95
C ALA A 15 -32.90 22.04 0.83
N ALA A 16 -32.82 22.57 -0.40
CA ALA A 16 -32.49 23.99 -0.62
C ALA A 16 -33.59 24.96 -0.15
N THR A 17 -34.85 24.53 -0.12
CA THR A 17 -35.97 25.35 0.34
C THR A 17 -36.13 25.37 1.87
N GLN A 18 -35.62 24.39 2.61
CA GLN A 18 -35.72 24.36 4.07
C GLN A 18 -34.51 24.97 4.82
N ALA A 19 -33.38 25.21 4.13
CA ALA A 19 -32.18 25.78 4.75
C ALA A 19 -32.28 27.26 5.14
N GLN A 20 -33.47 27.88 5.07
CA GLN A 20 -33.67 29.33 5.23
C GLN A 20 -34.27 29.78 6.59
N GLN A 21 -34.41 28.87 7.57
CA GLN A 21 -34.83 29.29 8.92
C GLN A 21 -33.70 29.22 9.93
N ALA A 22 -33.35 30.37 10.46
CA ALA A 22 -32.24 30.63 11.37
C ALA A 22 -32.51 30.13 12.80
N ALA A 23 -31.67 29.21 13.25
CA ALA A 23 -31.25 29.16 14.66
C ALA A 23 -29.73 29.13 14.63
N ASP A 24 -29.01 29.55 15.68
CA ASP A 24 -27.55 29.63 15.75
C ASP A 24 -26.89 28.32 15.23
N PRO A 25 -26.50 28.24 13.98
CA PRO A 25 -26.02 26.99 13.40
C PRO A 25 -24.66 26.63 13.97
N VAL A 26 -24.38 25.34 14.12
CA VAL A 26 -23.03 24.86 14.34
C VAL A 26 -22.16 25.42 13.22
N ASP A 27 -21.06 26.07 13.57
CA ASP A 27 -20.17 26.65 12.59
C ASP A 27 -19.16 25.62 12.03
N THR A 28 -18.50 25.97 10.95
CA THR A 28 -17.53 25.10 10.30
C THR A 28 -16.34 24.77 11.20
N LEU A 29 -15.93 25.71 12.08
CA LEU A 29 -14.83 25.50 13.03
C LEU A 29 -15.17 24.44 14.07
N THR A 30 -16.39 24.48 14.62
CA THR A 30 -16.88 23.45 15.54
C THR A 30 -16.94 22.06 14.88
N ALA A 31 -17.42 21.98 13.64
CA ALA A 31 -17.47 20.73 12.89
C ALA A 31 -16.07 20.15 12.61
N GLN A 32 -15.10 21.02 12.30
CA GLN A 32 -13.69 20.62 12.11
C GLN A 32 -13.04 20.19 13.41
N ALA A 33 -13.24 20.93 14.51
CA ALA A 33 -12.72 20.58 15.83
C ALA A 33 -13.20 19.20 16.27
N MET A 34 -14.49 18.88 16.09
CA MET A 34 -15.04 17.56 16.40
C MET A 34 -14.50 16.46 15.47
N GLN A 35 -14.12 16.77 14.23
CA GLN A 35 -13.45 15.80 13.35
C GLN A 35 -12.01 15.53 13.82
N GLU A 36 -11.28 16.53 14.29
CA GLU A 36 -9.95 16.34 14.90
C GLU A 36 -10.00 15.44 16.14
N VAL A 37 -11.04 15.53 16.97
CA VAL A 37 -11.23 14.63 18.12
C VAL A 37 -11.32 13.16 17.68
N VAL A 38 -11.92 12.86 16.53
CA VAL A 38 -12.03 11.48 16.00
C VAL A 38 -10.65 10.84 15.80
N VAL A 39 -9.67 11.61 15.32
CA VAL A 39 -8.32 11.11 15.00
C VAL A 39 -7.28 11.39 16.08
N GLN A 40 -7.65 12.10 17.14
CA GLN A 40 -6.72 12.54 18.19
C GLN A 40 -5.97 11.38 18.87
N GLY A 41 -6.64 10.22 19.00
CA GLY A 41 -6.04 9.02 19.58
C GLY A 41 -4.84 8.46 18.80
N VAL A 42 -4.76 8.73 17.49
CA VAL A 42 -3.74 8.14 16.59
C VAL A 42 -2.79 9.16 15.98
N ARG A 43 -3.08 10.46 16.10
CA ARG A 43 -2.22 11.53 15.57
C ARG A 43 -1.22 12.04 16.59
N ALA A 44 -0.07 12.45 16.09
CA ALA A 44 0.87 13.22 16.87
C ALA A 44 0.32 14.64 17.10
N PRO A 45 0.39 15.17 18.34
CA PRO A 45 -0.02 16.54 18.62
C PRO A 45 0.91 17.55 17.93
N LYS A 46 0.47 18.80 17.87
CA LYS A 46 1.33 19.92 17.42
C LYS A 46 2.57 20.00 18.33
N ASN A 47 3.72 20.21 17.76
CA ASN A 47 5.03 20.23 18.46
C ASN A 47 5.42 18.89 19.09
N ALA A 48 4.87 17.76 18.62
CA ALA A 48 5.33 16.45 19.04
C ALA A 48 6.81 16.23 18.69
N PRO A 49 7.55 15.48 19.51
CA PRO A 49 8.97 15.20 19.26
C PRO A 49 9.18 14.06 18.25
N PHE A 50 8.54 14.13 17.08
CA PHE A 50 8.59 13.13 16.02
C PHE A 50 8.67 13.77 14.65
N ALA A 51 9.17 13.01 13.67
CA ALA A 51 9.13 13.37 12.26
C ALA A 51 7.70 13.20 11.70
N VAL A 52 7.01 14.31 11.46
CA VAL A 52 5.60 14.32 11.02
C VAL A 52 5.45 15.12 9.73
N SER A 53 4.72 14.55 8.75
CA SER A 53 4.27 15.25 7.55
C SER A 53 2.75 15.27 7.50
N ASN A 54 2.16 16.44 7.22
CA ASN A 54 0.72 16.61 7.11
C ASN A 54 0.34 16.95 5.66
N ILE A 55 -0.49 16.12 5.06
CA ILE A 55 -1.05 16.33 3.71
C ILE A 55 -2.40 17.02 3.86
N LYS A 56 -2.54 18.15 3.20
CA LYS A 56 -3.73 18.99 3.29
C LYS A 56 -4.82 18.53 2.31
N LYS A 57 -6.04 18.96 2.57
CA LYS A 57 -7.20 18.67 1.72
C LYS A 57 -6.98 19.09 0.25
N GLN A 58 -6.32 20.24 0.00
CA GLN A 58 -6.06 20.72 -1.35
C GLN A 58 -5.16 19.74 -2.14
N ASP A 59 -4.14 19.19 -1.51
CA ASP A 59 -3.24 18.21 -2.14
C ASP A 59 -3.99 16.92 -2.49
N LEU A 60 -4.85 16.45 -1.56
CA LEU A 60 -5.72 15.30 -1.77
C LEU A 60 -6.74 15.53 -2.91
N GLU A 61 -7.38 16.69 -2.97
CA GLU A 61 -8.33 17.05 -4.03
C GLU A 61 -7.62 17.12 -5.40
N THR A 62 -6.40 17.62 -5.46
CA THR A 62 -5.60 17.65 -6.70
C THR A 62 -5.21 16.25 -7.11
N PHE A 63 -4.70 15.46 -6.18
CA PHE A 63 -4.24 14.09 -6.43
C PHE A 63 -5.39 13.13 -6.79
N SER A 64 -6.58 13.28 -6.22
CA SER A 64 -7.73 12.39 -6.47
C SER A 64 -8.14 12.27 -7.95
N LYS A 65 -7.73 13.24 -8.78
CA LYS A 65 -8.03 13.31 -10.21
C LYS A 65 -7.07 12.50 -11.07
N THR A 66 -5.92 12.09 -10.52
CA THR A 66 -4.88 11.36 -11.28
C THR A 66 -5.24 9.91 -11.56
N GLY A 67 -6.20 9.34 -10.83
CA GLY A 67 -6.52 7.92 -10.85
C GLY A 67 -5.52 7.03 -10.11
N GLN A 68 -4.44 7.60 -9.58
CA GLN A 68 -3.41 6.87 -8.82
C GLN A 68 -3.85 6.62 -7.38
N GLU A 69 -3.28 5.59 -6.77
CA GLU A 69 -3.50 5.22 -5.37
C GLU A 69 -2.64 6.04 -4.41
N LEU A 70 -3.10 6.21 -3.17
CA LEU A 70 -2.50 7.08 -2.15
C LEU A 70 -0.98 6.96 -1.93
N PRO A 71 -0.33 5.78 -2.06
CA PRO A 71 1.13 5.67 -1.97
C PRO A 71 1.90 6.65 -2.85
N PHE A 72 1.39 6.95 -4.04
CA PHE A 72 2.04 7.88 -4.97
C PHE A 72 1.99 9.34 -4.50
N LEU A 73 0.96 9.73 -3.75
CA LEU A 73 0.93 11.03 -3.06
C LEU A 73 1.91 11.03 -1.87
N PHE A 74 1.96 9.94 -1.13
CA PHE A 74 2.84 9.82 0.05
C PHE A 74 4.32 9.79 -0.33
N ALA A 75 4.67 9.36 -1.55
CA ALA A 75 6.04 9.38 -2.07
C ALA A 75 6.64 10.79 -2.18
N ASN A 76 5.84 11.85 -2.09
CA ASN A 76 6.31 13.23 -1.98
C ASN A 76 6.87 13.57 -0.58
N THR A 77 6.69 12.67 0.39
CA THR A 77 7.20 12.81 1.76
C THR A 77 8.62 12.25 1.85
N PRO A 78 9.53 12.82 2.67
CA PRO A 78 10.90 12.31 2.81
C PRO A 78 10.94 10.82 3.17
N GLY A 79 11.82 10.06 2.51
CA GLY A 79 12.05 8.65 2.79
C GLY A 79 10.91 7.69 2.41
N VAL A 80 9.90 8.17 1.68
CA VAL A 80 8.81 7.34 1.17
C VAL A 80 9.07 6.95 -0.28
N LEU A 81 8.91 5.67 -0.58
CA LEU A 81 9.00 5.08 -1.92
C LEU A 81 7.67 4.41 -2.26
N ALA A 82 7.17 4.58 -3.49
CA ALA A 82 5.96 3.93 -3.99
C ALA A 82 6.17 3.34 -5.39
N TRP A 83 5.46 2.25 -5.69
CA TRP A 83 5.41 1.61 -7.01
C TRP A 83 4.12 0.83 -7.19
N SER A 84 3.82 0.43 -8.43
CA SER A 84 2.69 -0.47 -8.73
C SER A 84 3.09 -1.51 -9.78
N GLU A 85 2.44 -2.67 -9.74
CA GLU A 85 2.75 -3.77 -10.68
C GLU A 85 2.34 -3.45 -12.11
N ASN A 86 1.27 -2.70 -12.32
CA ASN A 86 0.82 -2.33 -13.66
C ASN A 86 1.58 -1.13 -14.26
N GLY A 87 2.45 -0.48 -13.47
CA GLY A 87 3.29 0.63 -13.87
C GLY A 87 2.60 2.00 -13.95
N THR A 88 1.29 2.10 -13.74
CA THR A 88 0.53 3.35 -13.85
C THR A 88 0.18 4.00 -12.52
N GLY A 89 0.35 3.28 -11.41
CA GLY A 89 -0.04 3.72 -10.07
C GLY A 89 -1.48 3.40 -9.70
N MET A 90 -2.15 2.56 -10.49
CA MET A 90 -3.49 2.06 -10.23
C MET A 90 -3.49 0.51 -10.28
N GLY A 91 -3.94 -0.13 -9.21
CA GLY A 91 -3.94 -1.59 -9.03
C GLY A 91 -2.62 -2.13 -8.52
N THR A 92 -2.68 -2.84 -7.42
CA THR A 92 -1.57 -3.46 -6.69
C THR A 92 -0.38 -2.52 -6.48
N SER A 93 -0.64 -1.45 -5.72
CA SER A 93 0.39 -0.48 -5.32
C SER A 93 0.98 -0.80 -3.96
N TYR A 94 2.23 -0.42 -3.79
CA TYR A 94 3.02 -0.64 -2.58
C TYR A 94 3.72 0.63 -2.14
N MET A 95 4.09 0.69 -0.86
CA MET A 95 4.94 1.76 -0.32
C MET A 95 5.93 1.24 0.72
N ARG A 96 7.00 2.01 0.90
CA ARG A 96 7.97 1.87 2.00
C ARG A 96 8.23 3.21 2.64
N ILE A 97 8.46 3.21 3.95
CA ILE A 97 8.94 4.38 4.70
C ILE A 97 10.28 4.04 5.31
N ARG A 98 11.34 4.82 5.04
CA ARG A 98 12.73 4.55 5.50
C ARG A 98 13.19 3.12 5.15
N GLY A 99 12.71 2.56 4.01
CA GLY A 99 12.98 1.18 3.60
C GLY A 99 12.14 0.10 4.31
N ALA A 100 11.34 0.44 5.34
CA ALA A 100 10.43 -0.49 5.99
C ALA A 100 9.23 -0.80 5.08
N ALA A 101 8.88 -2.06 4.93
CA ALA A 101 7.78 -2.53 4.09
C ALA A 101 6.40 -2.15 4.65
N GLY A 102 5.36 -2.24 3.81
CA GLY A 102 3.98 -1.88 4.14
C GLY A 102 3.44 -2.56 5.40
N SER A 103 3.83 -3.80 5.67
CA SER A 103 3.44 -4.53 6.88
C SER A 103 4.01 -3.94 8.20
N ARG A 104 4.93 -2.99 8.11
CA ARG A 104 5.51 -2.24 9.24
C ARG A 104 4.98 -0.81 9.33
N ILE A 105 3.96 -0.50 8.54
CA ILE A 105 3.32 0.81 8.50
C ILE A 105 1.88 0.65 8.98
N ASN A 106 1.56 1.25 10.12
CA ASN A 106 0.19 1.25 10.62
C ASN A 106 -0.63 2.30 9.88
N VAL A 107 -1.76 1.90 9.31
CA VAL A 107 -2.68 2.80 8.61
C VAL A 107 -4.02 2.80 9.30
N THR A 108 -4.53 3.98 9.64
CA THR A 108 -5.85 4.13 10.28
C THR A 108 -6.76 5.03 9.47
N LEU A 109 -8.06 4.76 9.49
CA LEU A 109 -9.12 5.60 8.95
C LEU A 109 -10.04 6.03 10.08
N ASP A 110 -10.08 7.33 10.37
CA ASP A 110 -10.82 7.88 11.52
C ASP A 110 -10.49 7.14 12.85
N GLY A 111 -9.23 6.71 13.01
CA GLY A 111 -8.74 5.97 14.17
C GLY A 111 -8.92 4.45 14.10
N VAL A 112 -9.70 3.90 13.16
CA VAL A 112 -9.88 2.46 12.96
C VAL A 112 -8.71 1.93 12.12
N SER A 113 -8.06 0.83 12.54
CA SER A 113 -6.99 0.19 11.78
C SER A 113 -7.51 -0.41 10.48
N LEU A 114 -6.80 -0.14 9.38
CA LEU A 114 -7.09 -0.66 8.04
C LEU A 114 -6.16 -1.80 7.62
N ASN A 115 -5.09 -2.04 8.36
CA ASN A 115 -4.17 -3.14 8.05
C ASN A 115 -4.92 -4.49 8.09
N SER A 116 -4.67 -5.35 7.11
CA SER A 116 -5.10 -6.76 7.18
C SER A 116 -4.55 -7.38 8.45
N PRO A 117 -5.39 -7.98 9.31
CA PRO A 117 -4.89 -8.49 10.58
C PRO A 117 -3.88 -9.62 10.47
N GLU A 118 -3.85 -10.38 9.38
CA GLU A 118 -2.91 -11.49 9.14
C GLU A 118 -1.64 -11.05 8.42
N ASP A 119 -1.77 -10.23 7.37
CA ASP A 119 -0.65 -9.77 6.55
C ASP A 119 -0.04 -8.47 7.09
N GLN A 120 -0.73 -7.83 8.05
CA GLN A 120 -0.36 -6.59 8.73
C GLN A 120 -0.03 -5.44 7.76
N THR A 121 -0.53 -5.51 6.54
CA THR A 121 -0.37 -4.50 5.49
C THR A 121 -1.71 -3.97 5.00
N VAL A 122 -1.69 -2.86 4.31
CA VAL A 122 -2.83 -2.34 3.56
C VAL A 122 -2.64 -2.68 2.09
N PHE A 123 -3.65 -3.28 1.50
CA PHE A 123 -3.76 -3.46 0.05
C PHE A 123 -4.38 -2.20 -0.54
N TRP A 124 -3.54 -1.33 -1.12
CA TRP A 124 -3.97 0.00 -1.57
C TRP A 124 -4.95 -0.03 -2.73
N ALA A 125 -4.94 -1.10 -3.53
CA ALA A 125 -5.93 -1.32 -4.58
C ALA A 125 -7.36 -1.39 -4.01
N ASN A 126 -7.53 -1.95 -2.80
CA ASN A 126 -8.80 -1.98 -2.07
C ASN A 126 -9.24 -0.59 -1.56
N MET A 127 -8.40 0.43 -1.72
CA MET A 127 -8.64 1.81 -1.28
C MET A 127 -8.56 2.79 -2.44
N ASN A 128 -8.85 2.32 -3.64
CA ASN A 128 -8.84 3.18 -4.82
C ASN A 128 -9.77 4.40 -4.62
N SER A 129 -9.27 5.55 -5.05
CA SER A 129 -9.98 6.84 -4.95
C SER A 129 -10.27 7.36 -3.54
N TYR A 130 -9.66 6.80 -2.49
CA TYR A 130 -9.81 7.32 -1.11
C TYR A 130 -9.34 8.77 -0.96
N ALA A 131 -8.40 9.23 -1.77
CA ALA A 131 -7.99 10.63 -1.76
C ALA A 131 -9.17 11.61 -1.89
N ALA A 132 -10.21 11.25 -2.66
CA ALA A 132 -11.42 12.06 -2.83
C ALA A 132 -12.30 12.13 -1.56
N LEU A 133 -12.16 11.17 -0.65
CA LEU A 133 -12.95 11.06 0.57
C LEU A 133 -12.25 11.68 1.79
N MET A 134 -10.92 11.87 1.71
CA MET A 134 -10.12 12.33 2.84
C MET A 134 -10.15 13.85 2.98
N GLY A 135 -10.15 14.33 4.21
CA GLY A 135 -9.99 15.74 4.57
C GLY A 135 -8.55 16.10 4.90
N SER A 136 -7.80 15.15 5.46
CA SER A 136 -6.39 15.30 5.79
C SER A 136 -5.72 13.95 6.04
N VAL A 137 -4.40 13.90 5.86
CA VAL A 137 -3.57 12.74 6.19
C VAL A 137 -2.39 13.22 7.01
N GLN A 138 -2.05 12.46 8.06
CA GLN A 138 -0.81 12.64 8.80
C GLN A 138 0.06 11.41 8.65
N ILE A 139 1.30 11.59 8.23
CA ILE A 139 2.33 10.55 8.12
C ILE A 139 3.35 10.81 9.22
N GLN A 140 3.54 9.84 10.11
CA GLN A 140 4.60 9.82 11.11
C GLN A 140 5.64 8.82 10.64
N ARG A 141 6.89 9.23 10.53
CA ARG A 141 8.02 8.38 10.15
C ARG A 141 8.67 7.83 11.41
N GLY A 142 9.15 6.57 11.38
CA GLY A 142 9.61 5.88 12.57
C GLY A 142 8.48 5.37 13.46
N ILE A 143 8.76 5.10 14.74
CA ILE A 143 7.76 4.55 15.66
C ILE A 143 6.62 5.56 15.93
N GLY A 144 6.93 6.84 16.06
CA GLY A 144 5.94 7.89 16.30
C GLY A 144 5.16 7.70 17.62
N THR A 145 3.98 8.30 17.70
CA THR A 145 3.07 8.13 18.86
C THR A 145 2.32 6.79 18.78
N SER A 146 1.82 6.30 19.91
CA SER A 146 0.98 5.09 19.93
C SER A 146 -0.29 5.26 19.10
N THR A 147 -0.67 4.18 18.42
CA THR A 147 -1.82 4.09 17.54
C THR A 147 -2.69 2.89 17.94
N HIS A 148 -3.87 2.75 17.33
CA HIS A 148 -4.67 1.54 17.42
C HIS A 148 -4.22 0.50 16.39
N GLY A 149 -4.33 -0.79 16.73
CA GLY A 149 -3.98 -1.90 15.85
C GLY A 149 -2.51 -2.22 15.87
N ASP A 150 -1.97 -2.64 14.71
CA ASP A 150 -0.61 -3.14 14.57
C ASP A 150 0.45 -2.14 15.01
N GLY A 151 1.59 -2.65 15.49
CA GLY A 151 2.71 -1.82 15.91
C GLY A 151 3.32 -1.08 14.72
N ALA A 152 3.42 0.25 14.81
CA ALA A 152 4.16 1.04 13.82
C ALA A 152 5.67 0.86 14.03
N PHE A 153 6.38 0.38 13.02
CA PHE A 153 7.82 0.19 13.00
C PHE A 153 8.52 1.11 12.00
N GLY A 154 7.99 1.20 10.79
CA GLY A 154 8.50 2.08 9.75
C GLY A 154 7.81 3.43 9.76
N GLY A 155 6.56 3.47 10.21
CA GLY A 155 5.76 4.67 10.26
C GLY A 155 4.29 4.39 10.56
N SER A 156 3.51 5.46 10.66
CA SER A 156 2.05 5.39 10.69
C SER A 156 1.42 6.43 9.76
N VAL A 157 0.27 6.08 9.18
CA VAL A 157 -0.53 6.93 8.31
C VAL A 157 -1.92 7.07 8.90
N ALA A 158 -2.27 8.24 9.38
CA ALA A 158 -3.59 8.53 9.96
C ALA A 158 -4.46 9.30 8.95
N LEU A 159 -5.34 8.57 8.27
CA LEU A 159 -6.34 9.10 7.35
C LEU A 159 -7.54 9.66 8.15
N ALA A 160 -7.96 10.87 7.83
CA ALA A 160 -9.19 11.44 8.33
C ALA A 160 -10.15 11.73 7.17
N THR A 161 -11.38 11.24 7.26
CA THR A 161 -12.41 11.58 6.27
C THR A 161 -12.70 13.08 6.29
N ALA A 162 -13.15 13.61 5.16
CA ALA A 162 -13.51 15.01 5.06
C ALA A 162 -14.65 15.36 6.04
N THR A 163 -14.57 16.52 6.68
CA THR A 163 -15.67 17.08 7.44
C THR A 163 -16.87 17.28 6.53
N PRO A 164 -18.08 16.81 6.86
CA PRO A 164 -19.28 17.04 6.07
C PRO A 164 -19.53 18.53 5.83
N SER A 165 -19.94 18.89 4.62
CA SER A 165 -20.28 20.27 4.30
C SER A 165 -21.55 20.71 5.03
N LEU A 166 -21.50 21.85 5.72
CA LEU A 166 -22.70 22.44 6.35
C LEU A 166 -23.65 23.11 5.32
N LYS A 167 -23.20 23.27 4.07
CA LYS A 167 -24.01 23.82 2.97
C LYS A 167 -24.23 22.74 1.91
N PRO A 168 -25.37 22.75 1.23
CA PRO A 168 -25.58 21.87 0.09
C PRO A 168 -24.45 22.01 -0.94
N SER A 169 -23.96 20.89 -1.44
CA SER A 169 -22.87 20.87 -2.42
C SER A 169 -22.93 19.63 -3.30
N LEU A 170 -22.48 19.79 -4.54
CA LEU A 170 -22.25 18.71 -5.49
C LEU A 170 -20.92 18.96 -6.18
N GLU A 171 -20.09 17.93 -6.25
CA GLU A 171 -18.85 17.92 -7.01
C GLU A 171 -18.86 16.76 -7.99
N LEU A 172 -18.54 17.05 -9.25
CA LEU A 172 -18.41 16.06 -10.31
C LEU A 172 -17.00 16.13 -10.87
N THR A 173 -16.32 14.99 -10.94
CA THR A 173 -14.95 14.89 -11.46
C THR A 173 -14.90 13.88 -12.59
N GLY A 174 -14.20 14.22 -13.67
CA GLY A 174 -13.90 13.33 -14.77
C GLY A 174 -12.47 13.50 -15.22
N SER A 175 -11.78 12.39 -15.52
CA SER A 175 -10.44 12.40 -16.07
C SER A 175 -10.29 11.32 -17.14
N TYR A 176 -9.42 11.58 -18.13
CA TYR A 176 -9.11 10.61 -19.19
C TYR A 176 -7.67 10.81 -19.68
N GLY A 177 -6.99 9.71 -20.01
CA GLY A 177 -5.60 9.80 -20.46
C GLY A 177 -5.02 8.52 -21.06
N SER A 178 -3.70 8.45 -21.02
CA SER A 178 -2.92 7.33 -21.54
C SER A 178 -3.37 5.98 -20.96
N PHE A 179 -3.15 4.90 -21.73
CA PHE A 179 -3.57 3.53 -21.38
C PHE A 179 -5.10 3.41 -21.18
N ASN A 180 -5.89 4.20 -21.92
CA ASN A 180 -7.34 4.29 -21.76
C ASN A 180 -7.77 4.52 -20.30
N THR A 181 -6.89 5.15 -19.51
CA THR A 181 -7.18 5.42 -18.09
C THR A 181 -8.28 6.46 -17.99
N TYR A 182 -9.34 6.14 -17.23
CA TYR A 182 -10.34 7.12 -16.85
C TYR A 182 -10.58 7.09 -15.34
N HIS A 183 -10.97 8.24 -14.82
CA HIS A 183 -11.56 8.38 -13.49
C HIS A 183 -12.86 9.15 -13.60
N ALA A 184 -13.91 8.68 -12.90
CA ALA A 184 -15.19 9.37 -12.77
C ALA A 184 -15.59 9.41 -11.30
N GLY A 185 -15.91 10.61 -10.80
CA GLY A 185 -16.29 10.83 -9.42
C GLY A 185 -17.50 11.73 -9.27
N ALA A 186 -18.33 11.44 -8.26
CA ALA A 186 -19.41 12.30 -7.81
C ALA A 186 -19.42 12.33 -6.29
N LYS A 187 -19.52 13.54 -5.70
CA LYS A 187 -19.59 13.75 -4.26
C LYS A 187 -20.66 14.79 -3.96
N PHE A 188 -21.49 14.54 -2.96
CA PHE A 188 -22.53 15.46 -2.56
C PHE A 188 -22.68 15.56 -1.03
N SER A 189 -23.27 16.65 -0.59
CA SER A 189 -23.76 16.85 0.77
C SER A 189 -25.07 17.59 0.74
N THR A 190 -25.99 17.20 1.61
CA THR A 190 -27.27 17.93 1.79
C THR A 190 -27.08 19.27 2.49
N GLY A 191 -25.91 19.47 3.11
CA GLY A 191 -25.76 20.52 4.14
C GLY A 191 -26.54 20.18 5.39
N LEU A 192 -26.62 21.14 6.30
CA LEU A 192 -27.26 20.98 7.60
C LEU A 192 -28.79 21.02 7.44
N LEU A 193 -29.44 19.86 7.63
CA LEU A 193 -30.88 19.71 7.67
C LEU A 193 -31.35 19.83 9.11
N PHE A 194 -32.45 20.52 9.36
CA PHE A 194 -33.05 20.68 10.70
C PHE A 194 -32.05 21.15 11.76
N ASN A 195 -31.01 21.90 11.34
CA ASN A 195 -29.91 22.43 12.17
C ASN A 195 -28.98 21.38 12.78
N HIS A 196 -29.14 20.08 12.48
CA HIS A 196 -28.35 19.02 13.10
C HIS A 196 -27.92 17.90 12.17
N LEU A 197 -28.72 17.57 11.17
CA LEU A 197 -28.53 16.37 10.38
C LEU A 197 -27.86 16.68 9.05
N ILE A 198 -26.84 15.89 8.69
CA ILE A 198 -26.18 15.95 7.38
C ILE A 198 -26.17 14.55 6.78
N PHE A 199 -26.59 14.46 5.53
CA PHE A 199 -26.37 13.28 4.70
C PHE A 199 -25.38 13.64 3.60
N ASP A 200 -24.32 12.85 3.46
CA ASP A 200 -23.30 13.01 2.44
C ASP A 200 -22.96 11.68 1.79
N GLY A 201 -22.50 11.74 0.55
CA GLY A 201 -22.17 10.55 -0.19
C GLY A 201 -21.20 10.82 -1.33
N ALA A 202 -20.52 9.76 -1.77
CA ALA A 202 -19.64 9.80 -2.91
C ALA A 202 -19.63 8.46 -3.65
N TYR A 203 -19.34 8.53 -4.95
CA TYR A 203 -19.01 7.39 -5.78
C TYR A 203 -17.82 7.74 -6.65
N ASN A 204 -16.85 6.86 -6.73
CA ASN A 204 -15.68 7.01 -7.59
C ASN A 204 -15.38 5.69 -8.29
N GLU A 205 -14.98 5.78 -9.54
CA GLU A 205 -14.53 4.63 -10.33
C GLU A 205 -13.33 5.04 -11.16
N THR A 206 -12.35 4.16 -11.25
CA THR A 206 -11.17 4.30 -12.10
C THR A 206 -10.95 3.01 -12.86
N ALA A 207 -10.59 3.10 -14.14
CA ALA A 207 -10.13 1.97 -14.92
C ALA A 207 -8.96 2.35 -15.82
N THR A 208 -8.14 1.37 -16.16
CA THR A 208 -6.95 1.52 -17.01
C THR A 208 -6.66 0.21 -17.73
N ASP A 209 -6.04 0.27 -18.92
CA ASP A 209 -5.48 -0.92 -19.56
C ASP A 209 -4.15 -1.35 -18.90
N GLY A 210 -3.51 -0.45 -18.12
CA GLY A 210 -2.20 -0.65 -17.53
C GLY A 210 -1.07 -0.47 -18.53
N PHE A 211 0.17 -0.36 -18.02
CA PHE A 211 1.37 -0.27 -18.86
C PHE A 211 1.90 -1.66 -19.22
N VAL A 212 1.93 -2.59 -18.27
CA VAL A 212 2.36 -3.99 -18.47
C VAL A 212 1.23 -4.77 -19.12
N HIS A 213 1.55 -5.72 -20.01
CA HIS A 213 0.54 -6.52 -20.71
C HIS A 213 -0.33 -7.34 -19.73
N GLY A 214 -1.64 -7.37 -19.97
CA GLY A 214 -2.59 -8.12 -19.14
C GLY A 214 -2.91 -7.49 -17.78
N THR A 215 -2.49 -6.24 -17.52
CA THR A 215 -2.75 -5.56 -16.25
C THR A 215 -3.94 -4.59 -16.26
N ALA A 216 -4.82 -4.72 -17.25
CA ALA A 216 -6.05 -3.94 -17.27
C ALA A 216 -6.82 -4.10 -15.96
N SER A 217 -7.19 -2.97 -15.35
CA SER A 217 -7.73 -2.90 -14.00
C SER A 217 -8.95 -1.99 -13.93
N ARG A 218 -9.89 -2.33 -13.07
CA ARG A 218 -11.07 -1.52 -12.74
C ARG A 218 -11.31 -1.59 -11.24
N ALA A 219 -11.34 -0.44 -10.59
CA ALA A 219 -11.57 -0.34 -9.15
C ALA A 219 -12.42 0.90 -8.84
N GLY A 220 -13.07 0.89 -7.70
CA GLY A 220 -13.85 2.04 -7.26
C GLY A 220 -14.24 1.98 -5.81
N SER A 221 -14.80 3.09 -5.35
CA SER A 221 -15.30 3.24 -3.99
C SER A 221 -16.66 3.94 -3.97
N TYR A 222 -17.46 3.58 -2.99
CA TYR A 222 -18.66 4.33 -2.64
C TYR A 222 -18.63 4.67 -1.16
N TYR A 223 -19.23 5.80 -0.83
CA TYR A 223 -19.31 6.33 0.52
C TYR A 223 -20.72 6.82 0.80
N GLY A 224 -21.25 6.49 1.96
CA GLY A 224 -22.47 7.05 2.51
C GLY A 224 -22.25 7.46 3.96
N GLY A 225 -22.50 8.71 4.28
CA GLY A 225 -22.36 9.28 5.61
C GLY A 225 -23.67 9.85 6.14
N LEU A 226 -23.97 9.58 7.40
CA LEU A 226 -25.06 10.19 8.15
C LEU A 226 -24.46 10.79 9.41
N THR A 227 -24.54 12.10 9.58
CA THR A 227 -23.97 12.81 10.73
C THR A 227 -25.02 13.64 11.43
N TRP A 228 -25.19 13.39 12.73
CA TRP A 228 -25.86 14.30 13.64
C TRP A 228 -24.81 15.16 14.32
N LEU A 229 -24.97 16.47 14.26
CA LEU A 229 -24.02 17.44 14.78
C LEU A 229 -24.70 18.46 15.67
N ASP A 230 -24.13 18.67 16.85
CA ASP A 230 -24.51 19.70 17.82
C ASP A 230 -23.23 20.39 18.33
N LYS A 231 -23.33 21.43 19.15
CA LYS A 231 -22.19 22.21 19.69
C LYS A 231 -21.23 21.34 20.52
N LYS A 232 -21.75 20.35 21.25
CA LYS A 232 -20.97 19.49 22.17
C LYS A 232 -20.98 17.99 21.80
N PHE A 233 -21.76 17.63 20.77
CA PHE A 233 -22.01 16.23 20.47
C PHE A 233 -22.08 16.01 18.96
N LYS A 234 -21.42 14.95 18.50
CA LYS A 234 -21.48 14.49 17.12
C LYS A 234 -21.64 12.97 17.12
N VAL A 235 -22.60 12.46 16.37
CA VAL A 235 -22.70 11.04 16.03
C VAL A 235 -22.61 10.91 14.52
N SER A 236 -21.80 10.00 14.04
CA SER A 236 -21.72 9.74 12.61
C SER A 236 -21.66 8.25 12.32
N TYR A 237 -22.48 7.85 11.35
CA TYR A 237 -22.37 6.54 10.72
C TYR A 237 -21.78 6.71 9.33
N LYS A 238 -20.78 5.90 9.00
CA LYS A 238 -20.11 5.89 7.69
C LYS A 238 -20.08 4.47 7.16
N ASN A 239 -20.52 4.33 5.93
CA ASN A 239 -20.36 3.12 5.13
C ASN A 239 -19.43 3.43 3.95
N ILE A 240 -18.32 2.71 3.85
CA ILE A 240 -17.33 2.88 2.79
C ILE A 240 -17.12 1.51 2.16
N GLY A 241 -17.53 1.36 0.90
CA GLY A 241 -17.35 0.13 0.16
C GLY A 241 -16.38 0.30 -0.99
N ASN A 242 -15.63 -0.75 -1.28
CA ASN A 242 -14.65 -0.80 -2.34
C ASN A 242 -14.83 -2.06 -3.16
N PHE A 243 -14.57 -1.96 -4.44
CA PHE A 243 -14.52 -3.10 -5.34
C PHE A 243 -13.35 -2.95 -6.27
N GLU A 244 -12.72 -4.07 -6.60
CA GLU A 244 -11.67 -4.12 -7.61
C GLU A 244 -11.71 -5.40 -8.43
N LYS A 245 -11.26 -5.30 -9.66
CA LYS A 245 -10.77 -6.38 -10.51
C LYS A 245 -9.51 -5.87 -11.19
N THR A 246 -8.36 -6.23 -10.65
CA THR A 246 -7.06 -5.74 -11.12
C THR A 246 -6.31 -6.84 -11.84
N GLY A 247 -5.76 -6.53 -13.02
CA GLY A 247 -4.85 -7.42 -13.74
C GLY A 247 -3.50 -7.46 -13.04
N GLN A 248 -2.92 -8.66 -12.93
CA GLN A 248 -1.74 -8.91 -12.10
C GLN A 248 -0.48 -9.07 -12.92
N ALA A 249 0.65 -8.60 -12.37
CA ALA A 249 1.99 -8.73 -12.92
C ALA A 249 3.05 -8.95 -11.82
N TRP A 250 2.72 -9.71 -10.76
CA TRP A 250 3.65 -9.96 -9.65
C TRP A 250 4.95 -10.66 -10.07
N SER A 251 4.93 -11.43 -11.19
CA SER A 251 6.15 -11.98 -11.77
C SER A 251 7.08 -10.92 -12.37
N GLY A 252 6.62 -9.67 -12.48
CA GLY A 252 7.35 -8.60 -13.12
C GLY A 252 7.66 -8.88 -14.60
N VAL A 253 8.37 -7.97 -15.20
CA VAL A 253 8.99 -8.17 -16.51
C VAL A 253 10.22 -9.05 -16.28
N THR A 254 10.16 -10.31 -16.70
CA THR A 254 11.22 -11.29 -16.47
C THR A 254 11.50 -12.09 -17.74
N ALA A 255 12.69 -12.64 -17.82
CA ALA A 255 13.09 -13.53 -18.89
C ALA A 255 12.38 -14.90 -18.88
N GLY A 256 11.57 -15.19 -17.88
CA GLY A 256 10.95 -16.52 -17.73
C GLY A 256 11.96 -17.57 -17.25
N ASN A 257 11.83 -18.80 -17.75
CA ASN A 257 12.50 -19.95 -17.18
C ASN A 257 13.88 -20.25 -17.78
N ASN A 258 14.43 -19.46 -18.75
CA ASN A 258 15.54 -19.92 -19.53
C ASN A 258 16.57 -18.83 -19.82
N ASP A 259 17.12 -18.87 -21.02
CA ASP A 259 18.33 -18.24 -21.54
C ASP A 259 18.45 -16.72 -21.44
N LEU A 260 17.37 -16.03 -21.03
CA LEU A 260 17.38 -14.59 -20.79
C LEU A 260 17.75 -14.20 -19.36
N SER A 261 17.94 -15.18 -18.48
CA SER A 261 18.30 -14.93 -17.08
C SER A 261 19.74 -14.43 -16.97
N LEU A 262 19.98 -13.62 -15.94
CA LEU A 262 21.31 -13.15 -15.60
C LEU A 262 22.15 -14.26 -14.96
N MET A 263 23.42 -14.31 -15.35
CA MET A 263 24.41 -15.21 -14.75
C MET A 263 25.55 -14.38 -14.18
N ASP A 264 26.02 -14.70 -12.97
CA ASP A 264 27.28 -14.18 -12.42
C ASP A 264 28.35 -15.28 -12.40
N GLY A 265 29.59 -14.89 -12.18
CA GLY A 265 30.73 -15.80 -12.28
C GLY A 265 31.15 -16.11 -13.70
N THR A 266 31.66 -17.33 -13.94
CA THR A 266 32.20 -17.74 -15.24
C THR A 266 31.13 -17.96 -16.30
N TRP A 267 29.90 -18.23 -15.89
CA TRP A 267 28.78 -18.37 -16.80
C TRP A 267 28.36 -17.03 -17.42
N GLY A 268 28.55 -15.94 -16.71
CA GLY A 268 28.27 -14.59 -17.18
C GLY A 268 26.85 -14.40 -17.70
N ALA A 269 26.47 -13.19 -18.04
CA ALA A 269 25.24 -12.90 -18.76
C ALA A 269 25.41 -13.19 -20.24
N SER A 270 25.03 -14.35 -20.71
CA SER A 270 25.17 -14.77 -22.11
C SER A 270 24.32 -13.93 -23.07
N THR A 271 23.22 -13.35 -22.59
CA THR A 271 22.25 -12.62 -23.43
C THR A 271 22.48 -11.11 -23.46
N GLY A 272 23.30 -10.56 -22.57
CA GLY A 272 23.50 -9.11 -22.42
C GLY A 272 22.38 -8.41 -21.64
N ILE A 273 21.29 -9.10 -21.27
CA ILE A 273 20.17 -8.55 -20.52
C ILE A 273 20.52 -8.49 -19.04
N ARG A 274 20.68 -7.28 -18.49
CA ARG A 274 21.09 -7.03 -17.09
C ARG A 274 20.19 -6.07 -16.33
N THR A 275 19.40 -5.30 -17.07
CA THR A 275 18.53 -4.27 -16.52
C THR A 275 17.15 -4.31 -17.19
N TYR A 276 16.17 -3.64 -16.58
CA TYR A 276 14.88 -3.44 -17.23
C TYR A 276 15.01 -2.71 -18.58
N LYS A 277 15.96 -1.78 -18.69
CA LYS A 277 16.21 -1.07 -19.95
C LYS A 277 16.60 -2.05 -21.06
N ASP A 278 17.46 -3.03 -20.77
CA ASP A 278 17.84 -4.06 -21.73
C ASP A 278 16.62 -4.90 -22.16
N MET A 279 15.75 -5.29 -21.22
CA MET A 279 14.48 -5.97 -21.55
C MET A 279 13.63 -5.13 -22.48
N TYR A 280 13.52 -3.83 -22.21
CA TYR A 280 12.76 -2.90 -23.05
C TYR A 280 13.34 -2.82 -24.47
N GLU A 281 14.67 -2.72 -24.61
CA GLU A 281 15.37 -2.64 -25.89
C GLU A 281 15.26 -3.93 -26.73
N HIS A 282 14.94 -5.06 -26.09
CA HIS A 282 14.67 -6.35 -26.76
C HIS A 282 13.16 -6.61 -26.99
N GLY A 283 12.31 -5.58 -26.87
CA GLY A 283 10.87 -5.68 -27.11
C GLY A 283 10.05 -6.25 -25.94
N LEU A 284 10.68 -6.55 -24.81
CA LEU A 284 10.06 -7.21 -23.67
C LEU A 284 9.71 -6.25 -22.50
N GLY A 285 9.75 -4.94 -22.74
CA GLY A 285 9.53 -3.94 -21.68
C GLY A 285 8.14 -3.96 -21.04
N LYS A 286 7.17 -4.64 -21.64
CA LYS A 286 5.80 -4.81 -21.13
C LYS A 286 5.40 -6.28 -20.96
N TYR A 287 6.36 -7.19 -21.12
CA TYR A 287 6.14 -8.63 -21.08
C TYR A 287 5.64 -9.07 -19.70
N ASN A 288 4.67 -9.99 -19.68
CA ASN A 288 4.07 -10.52 -18.46
C ASN A 288 3.81 -12.01 -18.61
N THR A 289 4.55 -12.84 -17.89
CA THR A 289 4.41 -14.31 -17.90
C THR A 289 3.06 -14.82 -17.43
N LEU A 290 2.27 -13.99 -16.73
CA LEU A 290 0.90 -14.32 -16.31
C LEU A 290 -0.13 -14.10 -17.42
N TYR A 291 0.31 -13.57 -18.59
CA TYR A 291 -0.55 -13.21 -19.71
C TYR A 291 -0.12 -13.81 -21.03
N GLU A 292 1.18 -13.89 -21.28
CA GLU A 292 1.79 -14.33 -22.52
C GLU A 292 3.09 -15.11 -22.27
N ASN A 293 3.58 -15.78 -23.28
CA ASN A 293 4.84 -16.53 -23.22
C ASN A 293 5.70 -16.23 -24.44
N LEU A 294 7.00 -16.50 -24.35
CA LEU A 294 7.97 -16.37 -25.44
C LEU A 294 7.76 -17.48 -26.48
N VAL A 295 7.88 -17.12 -27.75
CA VAL A 295 7.86 -18.07 -28.86
C VAL A 295 9.22 -18.77 -28.96
N THR A 296 9.21 -20.10 -29.05
CA THR A 296 10.40 -20.91 -29.30
C THR A 296 10.31 -21.60 -30.67
N ASP A 297 11.44 -21.82 -31.31
CA ASP A 297 11.58 -22.63 -32.53
C ASP A 297 11.61 -24.15 -32.20
N GLU A 298 11.79 -24.99 -33.20
CA GLU A 298 11.88 -26.44 -33.11
C GLU A 298 13.06 -26.93 -32.25
N ASN A 299 14.09 -26.10 -32.09
CA ASN A 299 15.28 -26.38 -31.28
C ASN A 299 15.15 -25.81 -29.84
N GLY A 300 14.01 -25.18 -29.48
CA GLY A 300 13.80 -24.55 -28.21
C GLY A 300 14.43 -23.17 -28.05
N GLN A 301 14.95 -22.57 -29.15
CA GLN A 301 15.53 -21.23 -29.12
C GLN A 301 14.46 -20.15 -29.27
N PHE A 302 14.59 -19.05 -28.54
CA PHE A 302 13.66 -17.95 -28.64
C PHE A 302 13.69 -17.23 -29.98
N VAL A 303 12.52 -17.05 -30.58
CA VAL A 303 12.33 -16.43 -31.91
C VAL A 303 12.32 -14.92 -31.78
N LYS A 304 13.05 -14.25 -32.69
CA LYS A 304 13.05 -12.78 -32.81
C LYS A 304 12.38 -12.33 -34.10
N ASP A 305 11.82 -11.14 -34.11
CA ASP A 305 11.34 -10.47 -35.32
C ASP A 305 12.49 -9.85 -36.12
N ALA A 306 12.14 -9.23 -37.25
CA ALA A 306 13.12 -8.57 -38.14
C ALA A 306 13.86 -7.38 -37.49
N ASN A 307 13.32 -6.84 -36.38
CA ASN A 307 13.93 -5.74 -35.62
C ASN A 307 14.79 -6.24 -34.45
N GLY A 308 14.85 -7.56 -34.23
CA GLY A 308 15.60 -8.19 -33.15
C GLY A 308 14.81 -8.29 -31.83
N ASN A 309 13.52 -8.00 -31.83
CA ASN A 309 12.68 -8.13 -30.65
C ASN A 309 12.22 -9.57 -30.46
N TYR A 310 12.16 -10.05 -29.23
CA TYR A 310 11.59 -11.36 -28.93
C TYR A 310 10.09 -11.39 -29.19
N GLN A 311 9.61 -12.47 -29.81
CA GLN A 311 8.20 -12.67 -30.09
C GLN A 311 7.51 -13.34 -28.93
N THR A 312 6.23 -12.94 -28.68
CA THR A 312 5.37 -13.50 -27.63
C THR A 312 4.08 -14.05 -28.21
N TYR A 313 3.43 -14.94 -27.48
CA TYR A 313 2.09 -15.44 -27.79
C TYR A 313 1.24 -15.55 -26.54
N ARG A 314 -0.09 -15.41 -26.72
CA ARG A 314 -1.06 -15.57 -25.62
C ARG A 314 -1.47 -17.03 -25.46
N TYR A 315 -1.73 -17.44 -24.23
CA TYR A 315 -2.21 -18.78 -23.91
C TYR A 315 -3.59 -19.05 -24.51
N LYS A 316 -3.77 -20.19 -25.19
CA LYS A 316 -5.05 -20.67 -25.72
C LYS A 316 -5.71 -21.64 -24.75
N MET A 317 -7.00 -21.42 -24.51
CA MET A 317 -7.88 -22.29 -23.74
C MET A 317 -8.35 -23.47 -24.63
N ALA A 318 -8.99 -24.48 -24.03
CA ALA A 318 -9.48 -25.67 -24.76
C ALA A 318 -10.56 -25.36 -25.83
N ASP A 319 -11.34 -24.32 -25.62
CA ASP A 319 -12.36 -23.82 -26.54
C ASP A 319 -11.80 -22.95 -27.68
N GLY A 320 -10.48 -22.75 -27.71
CA GLY A 320 -9.78 -21.92 -28.70
C GLY A 320 -9.75 -20.42 -28.37
N SER A 321 -10.43 -19.98 -27.33
CA SER A 321 -10.32 -18.60 -26.83
C SER A 321 -8.92 -18.37 -26.21
N TYR A 322 -8.56 -17.09 -26.02
CA TYR A 322 -7.34 -16.76 -25.31
C TYR A 322 -7.61 -16.55 -23.82
N TRP A 323 -6.66 -16.95 -22.96
CA TRP A 323 -6.66 -16.54 -21.56
C TRP A 323 -6.82 -15.03 -21.44
N GLU A 324 -7.84 -14.56 -20.69
CA GLU A 324 -8.09 -13.13 -20.58
C GLU A 324 -6.94 -12.43 -19.87
N LYS A 325 -6.72 -12.77 -18.60
CA LYS A 325 -5.61 -12.29 -17.74
C LYS A 325 -5.70 -12.91 -16.34
N THR A 326 -4.60 -12.91 -15.63
CA THR A 326 -4.57 -13.17 -14.18
C THR A 326 -5.10 -11.96 -13.45
N THR A 327 -6.02 -12.17 -12.49
CA THR A 327 -6.70 -11.07 -11.79
C THR A 327 -6.69 -11.26 -10.29
N ASP A 328 -6.60 -10.16 -9.54
CA ASP A 328 -7.16 -10.04 -8.21
C ASP A 328 -8.58 -9.47 -8.31
N ASN A 329 -9.48 -10.02 -7.50
CA ASN A 329 -10.87 -9.61 -7.43
C ASN A 329 -11.21 -9.47 -5.96
N PHE A 330 -11.44 -8.25 -5.50
CA PHE A 330 -11.72 -8.01 -4.08
C PHE A 330 -12.88 -7.04 -3.89
N TYR A 331 -13.69 -7.35 -2.91
CA TYR A 331 -14.74 -6.48 -2.38
C TYR A 331 -14.52 -6.29 -0.89
N GLN A 332 -14.57 -5.04 -0.43
CA GLN A 332 -14.47 -4.71 0.98
C GLN A 332 -15.50 -3.65 1.35
N ASN A 333 -16.08 -3.78 2.55
CA ASN A 333 -17.04 -2.81 3.08
C ASN A 333 -16.75 -2.52 4.54
N HIS A 334 -16.51 -1.24 4.86
CA HIS A 334 -16.29 -0.73 6.18
C HIS A 334 -17.54 -0.03 6.69
N ASN A 335 -17.97 -0.38 7.89
CA ASN A 335 -19.05 0.27 8.62
C ASN A 335 -18.45 0.84 9.91
N ILE A 336 -18.55 2.15 10.11
CA ILE A 336 -18.00 2.85 11.27
C ILE A 336 -19.12 3.72 11.88
N LEU A 337 -19.51 3.37 13.10
CA LEU A 337 -20.38 4.20 13.93
C LEU A 337 -19.53 4.87 14.99
N SER A 338 -19.47 6.20 14.98
CA SER A 338 -18.66 6.96 15.94
C SER A 338 -19.49 8.03 16.67
N ALA A 339 -19.13 8.29 17.91
CA ALA A 339 -19.68 9.37 18.70
C ALA A 339 -18.55 10.18 19.35
N VAL A 340 -18.62 11.49 19.20
CA VAL A 340 -17.73 12.46 19.84
C VAL A 340 -18.56 13.26 20.84
N PHE A 341 -18.02 13.46 22.03
CA PHE A 341 -18.62 14.26 23.09
C PHE A 341 -17.59 15.19 23.72
N THR A 342 -17.86 16.49 23.72
CA THR A 342 -17.01 17.54 24.28
C THR A 342 -17.77 18.27 25.40
N PRO A 343 -17.82 17.69 26.62
CA PRO A 343 -18.59 18.26 27.72
C PRO A 343 -18.09 19.64 28.13
N SER A 344 -16.81 19.90 28.00
CA SER A 344 -16.17 21.20 28.27
C SER A 344 -15.03 21.45 27.30
N ASP A 345 -14.42 22.62 27.37
CA ASP A 345 -13.25 23.01 26.56
C ASP A 345 -12.00 22.17 26.87
N HIS A 346 -11.97 21.50 28.00
CA HIS A 346 -10.86 20.67 28.45
C HIS A 346 -11.02 19.18 28.13
N TRP A 347 -12.25 18.67 28.09
CA TRP A 347 -12.49 17.24 27.93
C TRP A 347 -13.13 16.91 26.60
N SER A 348 -12.59 15.89 25.95
CA SER A 348 -13.22 15.28 24.78
C SER A 348 -13.17 13.76 24.85
N HIS A 349 -14.20 13.14 24.33
CA HIS A 349 -14.38 11.70 24.24
C HIS A 349 -14.67 11.33 22.81
N ASN A 350 -14.12 10.21 22.35
CA ASN A 350 -14.46 9.59 21.08
C ASN A 350 -14.63 8.09 21.29
N VAL A 351 -15.76 7.55 20.88
CA VAL A 351 -15.99 6.11 20.79
C VAL A 351 -16.34 5.76 19.35
N ALA A 352 -15.80 4.66 18.85
CA ALA A 352 -16.25 4.12 17.57
C ALA A 352 -16.39 2.60 17.64
N ILE A 353 -17.43 2.10 16.97
CA ILE A 353 -17.65 0.68 16.71
C ILE A 353 -17.47 0.49 15.21
N HIS A 354 -16.71 -0.51 14.82
CA HIS A 354 -16.49 -0.80 13.41
C HIS A 354 -16.74 -2.26 13.07
N TYR A 355 -17.16 -2.48 11.84
CA TYR A 355 -17.25 -3.78 11.22
C TYR A 355 -16.80 -3.68 9.75
N THR A 356 -15.84 -4.52 9.38
CA THR A 356 -15.36 -4.66 8.02
C THR A 356 -15.62 -6.07 7.52
N TYR A 357 -16.27 -6.19 6.39
CA TYR A 357 -16.40 -7.42 5.62
C TYR A 357 -15.49 -7.33 4.39
N GLY A 358 -14.79 -8.41 4.05
CA GLY A 358 -14.01 -8.54 2.85
C GLY A 358 -14.18 -9.94 2.23
N TYR A 359 -14.18 -9.98 0.90
CA TYR A 359 -14.19 -11.21 0.12
C TYR A 359 -13.44 -10.98 -1.19
N GLY A 360 -12.54 -11.90 -1.51
CA GLY A 360 -11.85 -11.84 -2.77
C GLY A 360 -11.02 -13.07 -3.08
N TYR A 361 -10.45 -13.07 -4.30
CA TYR A 361 -9.61 -14.17 -4.78
C TYR A 361 -8.74 -13.73 -5.95
N TYR A 362 -7.54 -14.31 -6.03
CA TYR A 362 -6.75 -14.34 -7.25
C TYR A 362 -7.29 -15.41 -8.20
N SER A 363 -7.36 -15.10 -9.51
CA SER A 363 -7.68 -16.07 -10.56
C SER A 363 -6.49 -16.12 -11.53
N GLU A 364 -5.81 -17.26 -11.61
CA GLU A 364 -4.54 -17.42 -12.31
C GLU A 364 -4.54 -18.66 -13.19
N LEU A 365 -4.10 -18.54 -14.44
CA LEU A 365 -3.78 -19.68 -15.29
C LEU A 365 -2.39 -20.22 -14.92
N ARG A 366 -2.31 -21.50 -14.67
CA ARG A 366 -1.09 -22.27 -14.40
C ARG A 366 -0.82 -23.23 -15.54
N PRO A 367 -0.11 -22.82 -16.60
CA PRO A 367 0.18 -23.69 -17.73
C PRO A 367 1.16 -24.79 -17.34
N ASP A 368 0.98 -25.96 -17.96
CA ASP A 368 1.81 -27.16 -17.76
C ASP A 368 2.14 -27.44 -16.27
N ASN A 369 1.15 -27.30 -15.39
CA ASN A 369 1.38 -27.48 -13.97
C ASN A 369 1.18 -28.94 -13.54
N LYS A 370 1.98 -29.39 -12.55
CA LYS A 370 1.86 -30.72 -11.99
C LYS A 370 0.55 -30.85 -11.19
N LEU A 371 -0.23 -31.92 -11.47
CA LEU A 371 -1.43 -32.26 -10.71
C LEU A 371 -1.10 -32.48 -9.22
N SER A 372 0.07 -33.08 -8.93
CA SER A 372 0.54 -33.31 -7.57
C SER A 372 0.66 -32.06 -6.70
N LYS A 373 0.87 -30.87 -7.28
CA LYS A 373 0.86 -29.59 -6.56
C LYS A 373 -0.51 -29.24 -5.99
N PHE A 374 -1.56 -29.92 -6.43
CA PHE A 374 -2.94 -29.77 -5.93
C PHE A 374 -3.47 -31.06 -5.28
N GLY A 375 -2.57 -32.02 -4.99
CA GLY A 375 -2.92 -33.30 -4.39
C GLY A 375 -3.66 -34.24 -5.33
N LEU A 376 -3.60 -34.01 -6.63
CA LEU A 376 -4.35 -34.79 -7.63
C LEU A 376 -3.51 -35.87 -8.27
N THR A 377 -4.17 -37.02 -8.49
CA THR A 377 -3.67 -38.12 -9.31
C THR A 377 -4.76 -38.56 -10.27
N TYR A 378 -4.38 -38.87 -11.52
CA TYR A 378 -5.34 -39.36 -12.50
C TYR A 378 -4.65 -40.32 -13.48
N LYS A 379 -5.42 -41.33 -13.91
CA LYS A 379 -5.04 -42.25 -15.00
C LYS A 379 -6.13 -42.20 -16.07
N ASP A 380 -5.71 -42.10 -17.32
CA ASP A 380 -6.61 -42.15 -18.48
C ASP A 380 -7.26 -43.53 -18.64
N ALA A 381 -8.16 -43.68 -19.61
CA ALA A 381 -8.84 -44.94 -19.91
C ALA A 381 -7.87 -46.08 -20.31
N ASN A 382 -6.66 -45.78 -20.71
CA ASN A 382 -5.62 -46.73 -21.06
C ASN A 382 -4.70 -47.07 -19.85
N GLY A 383 -4.95 -46.50 -18.68
CA GLY A 383 -4.16 -46.69 -17.47
C GLY A 383 -2.90 -45.79 -17.38
N ASN A 384 -2.66 -44.88 -18.33
CA ASN A 384 -1.53 -43.99 -18.31
C ASN A 384 -1.71 -42.85 -17.32
N LYS A 385 -0.70 -42.59 -16.52
CA LYS A 385 -0.75 -41.51 -15.51
C LYS A 385 -0.63 -40.15 -16.21
N ILE A 386 -1.67 -39.30 -16.11
CA ILE A 386 -1.60 -37.87 -16.48
C ILE A 386 -1.00 -37.12 -15.30
N LYS A 387 0.16 -36.50 -15.54
CA LYS A 387 0.95 -35.81 -14.49
C LYS A 387 0.79 -34.31 -14.49
N ARG A 388 0.45 -33.72 -15.64
CA ARG A 388 0.42 -32.25 -15.86
C ARG A 388 -0.77 -31.86 -16.72
N ASP A 389 -1.23 -30.60 -16.51
CA ASP A 389 -2.24 -29.97 -17.36
C ASP A 389 -2.15 -28.43 -17.22
N ASP A 390 -2.80 -27.71 -18.15
CA ASP A 390 -3.05 -26.29 -18.00
C ASP A 390 -4.32 -26.13 -17.13
N MET A 391 -4.20 -25.45 -16.01
CA MET A 391 -5.26 -25.32 -15.01
C MET A 391 -5.47 -23.85 -14.63
N VAL A 392 -6.71 -23.50 -14.28
CA VAL A 392 -7.00 -22.22 -13.61
C VAL A 392 -7.27 -22.46 -12.14
N ARG A 393 -6.48 -21.82 -11.30
CA ARG A 393 -6.70 -21.81 -9.84
C ARG A 393 -7.28 -20.49 -9.37
N ARG A 394 -8.04 -20.55 -8.28
CA ARG A 394 -8.42 -19.41 -7.46
C ARG A 394 -7.91 -19.63 -6.05
N LYS A 395 -7.21 -18.64 -5.49
CA LYS A 395 -6.87 -18.59 -4.06
C LYS A 395 -7.57 -17.37 -3.49
N GLY A 396 -8.30 -17.55 -2.42
CA GLY A 396 -9.15 -16.49 -1.90
C GLY A 396 -9.27 -16.47 -0.40
N LEU A 397 -9.95 -15.42 0.04
CA LEU A 397 -10.13 -15.07 1.44
C LEU A 397 -11.53 -14.50 1.65
N THR A 398 -12.21 -14.96 2.70
CA THR A 398 -13.35 -14.27 3.31
C THR A 398 -12.92 -13.74 4.66
N GLN A 399 -13.21 -12.49 4.97
CA GLN A 399 -12.80 -11.89 6.24
C GLN A 399 -13.89 -11.07 6.92
N HIS A 400 -13.88 -11.12 8.25
CA HIS A 400 -14.71 -10.32 9.13
C HIS A 400 -13.80 -9.69 10.18
N ASN A 401 -13.77 -8.36 10.24
CA ASN A 401 -12.99 -7.63 11.21
C ASN A 401 -13.91 -6.65 11.95
N TYR A 402 -13.99 -6.75 13.26
CA TYR A 402 -14.87 -5.91 14.09
C TYR A 402 -14.20 -5.53 15.39
N GLY A 403 -14.57 -4.36 15.88
CA GLY A 403 -13.96 -3.86 17.09
C GLY A 403 -14.60 -2.60 17.63
N VAL A 404 -14.05 -2.19 18.76
CA VAL A 404 -14.43 -0.97 19.46
C VAL A 404 -13.17 -0.21 19.82
N LEU A 405 -13.17 1.09 19.57
CA LEU A 405 -12.15 2.00 20.07
C LEU A 405 -12.80 3.06 20.98
N TYR A 406 -12.03 3.48 21.98
CA TYR A 406 -12.40 4.58 22.85
C TYR A 406 -11.18 5.44 23.16
N ASN A 407 -11.33 6.74 23.00
CA ASN A 407 -10.32 7.72 23.40
C ASN A 407 -10.95 8.76 24.32
N ILE A 408 -10.22 9.09 25.37
CA ILE A 408 -10.51 10.21 26.25
C ILE A 408 -9.32 11.17 26.20
N ASN A 409 -9.58 12.45 26.05
CA ASN A 409 -8.55 13.47 26.08
C ASN A 409 -8.91 14.57 27.08
N TYR A 410 -7.91 14.97 27.83
CA TYR A 410 -7.90 16.17 28.64
C TYR A 410 -6.86 17.16 28.14
N LYS A 411 -7.23 18.41 27.94
CA LYS A 411 -6.34 19.46 27.48
C LYS A 411 -6.58 20.76 28.23
N ASP A 412 -5.51 21.33 28.76
CA ASP A 412 -5.47 22.70 29.27
C ASP A 412 -4.19 23.41 28.77
N GLU A 413 -3.77 24.50 29.41
CA GLU A 413 -2.56 25.25 29.04
C GLU A 413 -1.28 24.46 29.32
N THR A 414 -1.29 23.58 30.34
CA THR A 414 -0.11 22.85 30.82
C THR A 414 -0.10 21.40 30.36
N TRP A 415 -1.27 20.75 30.26
CA TRP A 415 -1.39 19.34 29.99
C TRP A 415 -2.21 19.06 28.71
N ASN A 416 -1.75 18.12 27.93
CA ASN A 416 -2.56 17.45 26.93
C ASN A 416 -2.38 15.94 27.10
N VAL A 417 -3.39 15.28 27.67
CA VAL A 417 -3.35 13.87 28.05
C VAL A 417 -4.39 13.09 27.27
N THR A 418 -4.01 11.96 26.69
CA THR A 418 -4.91 11.06 25.95
C THR A 418 -4.79 9.65 26.47
N GLY A 419 -5.90 9.05 26.89
CA GLY A 419 -6.02 7.61 27.11
C GLY A 419 -6.77 6.97 25.96
N GLY A 420 -6.33 5.80 25.51
CA GLY A 420 -6.97 5.05 24.43
C GLY A 420 -7.12 3.57 24.75
N LEU A 421 -8.23 2.98 24.29
CA LEU A 421 -8.50 1.54 24.34
C LEU A 421 -8.90 1.08 22.93
N TYR A 422 -8.42 -0.08 22.52
CA TYR A 422 -8.80 -0.72 21.27
C TYR A 422 -8.98 -2.22 21.48
N LEU A 423 -10.13 -2.71 21.08
CA LEU A 423 -10.49 -4.13 21.13
C LEU A 423 -10.90 -4.55 19.73
N GLN A 424 -10.15 -5.45 19.12
CA GLN A 424 -10.41 -5.94 17.76
C GLN A 424 -10.43 -7.46 17.74
N GLN A 425 -11.36 -8.00 16.97
CA GLN A 425 -11.40 -9.41 16.62
C GLN A 425 -11.52 -9.56 15.11
N PHE A 426 -10.68 -10.44 14.57
CA PHE A 426 -10.68 -10.87 13.18
C PHE A 426 -11.07 -12.34 13.08
N ARG A 427 -11.80 -12.68 12.01
CA ARG A 427 -12.05 -14.05 11.55
C ARG A 427 -11.86 -14.08 10.04
N GLY A 428 -11.07 -15.02 9.56
CA GLY A 428 -10.80 -15.23 8.14
C GLY A 428 -10.97 -16.70 7.78
N ASN A 429 -11.35 -16.95 6.53
CA ASN A 429 -11.31 -18.29 5.92
C ASN A 429 -10.54 -18.16 4.60
N HIS A 430 -9.47 -18.95 4.47
CA HIS A 430 -8.66 -19.04 3.26
C HIS A 430 -9.01 -20.30 2.50
N PHE A 431 -9.23 -20.16 1.19
CA PHE A 431 -9.66 -21.28 0.35
C PHE A 431 -8.93 -21.30 -1.00
N GLY A 432 -8.85 -22.48 -1.61
CA GLY A 432 -8.36 -22.65 -2.95
C GLY A 432 -9.23 -23.54 -3.80
N TYR A 433 -9.52 -23.10 -5.04
CA TYR A 433 -10.29 -23.81 -6.02
C TYR A 433 -9.54 -23.98 -7.33
N LEU A 434 -9.69 -25.17 -7.99
CA LEU A 434 -9.43 -25.34 -9.40
C LEU A 434 -10.74 -25.16 -10.16
N THR A 435 -10.73 -24.21 -11.11
CA THR A 435 -11.94 -23.80 -11.84
C THR A 435 -11.92 -24.17 -13.32
N TYR A 436 -10.80 -24.77 -13.79
CA TYR A 436 -10.61 -25.19 -15.16
C TYR A 436 -9.47 -26.21 -15.27
N PHE A 437 -9.63 -27.17 -16.15
CA PHE A 437 -8.61 -28.06 -16.70
C PHE A 437 -8.71 -28.03 -18.21
N LYS A 438 -7.60 -27.95 -18.92
CA LYS A 438 -7.56 -27.98 -20.39
C LYS A 438 -7.90 -29.37 -20.93
N ASN A 439 -7.40 -30.40 -20.28
CA ASN A 439 -7.77 -31.78 -20.59
C ASN A 439 -9.21 -32.04 -20.16
N GLN A 440 -10.05 -32.45 -21.14
CA GLN A 440 -11.48 -32.65 -20.92
C GLN A 440 -11.81 -33.80 -19.96
N GLU A 441 -10.98 -34.87 -19.95
CA GLU A 441 -11.19 -35.98 -19.03
C GLU A 441 -10.96 -35.55 -17.58
N LEU A 442 -9.87 -34.80 -17.33
CA LEU A 442 -9.59 -34.22 -16.02
C LEU A 442 -10.68 -33.23 -15.61
N ASN A 443 -11.13 -32.38 -16.54
CA ASN A 443 -12.18 -31.42 -16.26
C ASN A 443 -13.48 -32.09 -15.85
N ASN A 444 -13.89 -33.15 -16.58
CA ASN A 444 -15.10 -33.90 -16.28
C ASN A 444 -15.00 -34.69 -14.95
N HIS A 445 -13.78 -35.22 -14.65
CA HIS A 445 -13.55 -36.02 -13.44
C HIS A 445 -13.52 -35.14 -12.19
N PHE A 446 -12.71 -34.09 -12.17
CA PHE A 446 -12.50 -33.24 -10.98
C PHE A 446 -13.56 -32.14 -10.86
N ARG A 447 -14.27 -31.82 -11.95
CA ARG A 447 -15.27 -30.76 -11.99
C ARG A 447 -16.62 -31.26 -12.55
N PRO A 448 -17.21 -32.28 -11.95
CA PRO A 448 -18.50 -32.78 -12.41
C PRO A 448 -19.53 -31.67 -12.38
N ASN A 449 -20.34 -31.55 -13.46
CA ASN A 449 -21.33 -30.49 -13.63
C ASN A 449 -20.77 -29.06 -13.55
N ASN A 450 -19.50 -28.86 -13.94
CA ASN A 450 -18.77 -27.58 -13.86
C ASN A 450 -18.61 -27.03 -12.42
N SER A 451 -18.70 -27.88 -11.41
CA SER A 451 -18.38 -27.51 -10.01
C SER A 451 -16.91 -27.14 -9.87
N ASN A 452 -16.56 -26.30 -8.91
CA ASN A 452 -15.16 -26.00 -8.60
C ASN A 452 -14.60 -27.07 -7.69
N TYR A 453 -13.37 -27.51 -7.95
CA TYR A 453 -12.65 -28.44 -7.08
C TYR A 453 -11.91 -27.68 -5.98
N GLN A 454 -12.30 -27.88 -4.71
CA GLN A 454 -11.62 -27.27 -3.57
C GLN A 454 -10.40 -28.11 -3.17
N TYR A 455 -9.21 -27.52 -3.20
CA TYR A 455 -7.97 -28.25 -2.88
C TYR A 455 -7.37 -27.86 -1.52
N TYR A 456 -7.75 -26.72 -0.93
CA TYR A 456 -7.43 -26.41 0.46
C TYR A 456 -8.47 -25.48 1.10
N ASP A 457 -8.46 -25.50 2.45
CA ASP A 457 -9.32 -24.69 3.30
C ASP A 457 -8.68 -24.54 4.68
N SER A 458 -8.65 -23.29 5.20
CA SER A 458 -8.16 -23.01 6.54
C SER A 458 -8.83 -21.79 7.14
N ASP A 459 -9.08 -21.86 8.44
CA ASP A 459 -9.64 -20.76 9.23
C ASP A 459 -8.57 -20.03 10.02
N ALA A 460 -8.78 -18.74 10.23
CA ALA A 460 -7.93 -17.90 11.06
C ALA A 460 -8.75 -17.05 12.03
N ARG A 461 -8.18 -16.79 13.20
CA ARG A 461 -8.72 -15.88 14.21
C ARG A 461 -7.59 -15.07 14.83
N LYS A 462 -7.79 -13.77 14.94
CA LYS A 462 -6.86 -12.88 15.66
C LYS A 462 -7.64 -12.00 16.63
N PHE A 463 -7.12 -11.90 17.84
CA PHE A 463 -7.55 -10.92 18.84
C PHE A 463 -6.42 -9.94 19.02
N ASP A 464 -6.71 -8.65 18.97
CA ASP A 464 -5.77 -7.57 19.18
C ASP A 464 -6.39 -6.56 20.16
N TYR A 465 -5.84 -6.49 21.36
CA TYR A 465 -6.28 -5.61 22.40
C TYR A 465 -5.16 -4.67 22.79
N SER A 466 -5.38 -3.38 22.72
CA SER A 466 -4.40 -2.40 23.15
C SER A 466 -4.98 -1.33 24.06
N ALA A 467 -4.15 -0.87 25.00
CA ALA A 467 -4.42 0.29 25.81
C ALA A 467 -3.19 1.19 25.76
N PHE A 468 -3.36 2.49 25.64
CA PHE A 468 -2.28 3.44 25.70
C PHE A 468 -2.61 4.67 26.51
N PHE A 469 -1.57 5.29 27.01
CA PHE A 469 -1.62 6.56 27.71
C PHE A 469 -0.52 7.46 27.18
N LYS A 470 -0.89 8.66 26.73
CA LYS A 470 0.01 9.70 26.22
C LYS A 470 -0.18 10.97 27.02
N ALA A 471 0.91 11.63 27.35
CA ALA A 471 0.88 12.91 28.03
C ALA A 471 1.89 13.86 27.41
N ASN A 472 1.46 15.08 27.15
CA ASN A 472 2.32 16.22 26.87
C ASN A 472 2.23 17.18 28.05
N TYR A 473 3.36 17.52 28.60
CA TYR A 473 3.50 18.48 29.69
C TYR A 473 4.25 19.70 29.20
N HIS A 474 3.60 20.87 29.21
CA HIS A 474 4.20 22.15 28.88
C HIS A 474 4.82 22.76 30.13
N PHE A 475 6.15 22.73 30.21
CA PHE A 475 6.88 23.38 31.33
C PHE A 475 6.67 24.88 31.32
N ASN A 476 6.56 25.45 30.14
CA ASN A 476 6.32 26.86 29.84
C ASN A 476 5.89 26.95 28.34
N ASP A 477 5.77 28.17 27.82
CA ASP A 477 5.32 28.42 26.44
C ASP A 477 6.26 27.83 25.38
N TYR A 478 7.45 27.37 25.71
CA TYR A 478 8.48 26.94 24.74
C TYR A 478 8.82 25.46 24.82
N TRP A 479 8.80 24.89 26.02
CA TRP A 479 9.25 23.52 26.25
C TRP A 479 8.11 22.55 26.56
N ASN A 480 8.11 21.44 25.90
CA ASN A 480 7.14 20.35 26.07
C ASN A 480 7.86 19.02 26.29
N LEU A 481 7.43 18.27 27.30
CA LEU A 481 7.81 16.88 27.55
C LEU A 481 6.69 15.97 27.10
N PHE A 482 7.05 14.95 26.32
CA PHE A 482 6.14 13.92 25.86
C PHE A 482 6.47 12.58 26.55
N ALA A 483 5.46 11.86 26.99
CA ALA A 483 5.53 10.48 27.45
C ALA A 483 4.36 9.69 26.90
N ASP A 484 4.63 8.46 26.45
CA ASP A 484 3.62 7.57 25.84
C ASP A 484 3.98 6.14 26.23
N VAL A 485 2.99 5.37 26.64
CA VAL A 485 3.12 3.94 26.88
C VAL A 485 1.94 3.21 26.32
N GLN A 486 2.21 2.16 25.54
CA GLN A 486 1.18 1.26 25.01
C GLN A 486 1.42 -0.15 25.55
N TYR A 487 0.35 -0.78 26.01
CA TYR A 487 0.28 -2.23 26.20
C TYR A 487 -0.55 -2.83 25.08
N ARG A 488 -0.08 -3.94 24.48
CA ARG A 488 -0.77 -4.65 23.43
C ARG A 488 -0.74 -6.16 23.69
N TYR A 489 -1.90 -6.80 23.67
CA TYR A 489 -2.07 -8.25 23.70
C TYR A 489 -2.56 -8.72 22.33
N VAL A 490 -1.84 -9.69 21.76
CA VAL A 490 -2.20 -10.31 20.49
C VAL A 490 -2.31 -11.82 20.67
N GLN A 491 -3.39 -12.40 20.18
CA GLN A 491 -3.53 -13.84 20.04
C GLN A 491 -3.88 -14.18 18.60
N TYR A 492 -3.10 -15.04 17.98
CA TYR A 492 -3.30 -15.50 16.62
C TYR A 492 -3.42 -17.03 16.57
N ASN A 493 -4.47 -17.51 15.89
CA ASN A 493 -4.70 -18.94 15.66
C ASN A 493 -5.06 -19.15 14.19
N THR A 494 -4.42 -20.14 13.55
CA THR A 494 -4.86 -20.62 12.24
C THR A 494 -4.83 -22.16 12.22
N SER A 495 -5.88 -22.75 11.65
CA SER A 495 -6.08 -24.19 11.59
C SER A 495 -6.74 -24.61 10.29
N GLY A 496 -6.56 -25.87 9.91
CA GLY A 496 -7.07 -26.44 8.67
C GLY A 496 -5.97 -26.98 7.78
N ARG A 497 -6.08 -26.75 6.48
CA ARG A 497 -5.14 -27.25 5.47
C ARG A 497 -4.53 -26.08 4.69
N ASN A 498 -3.21 -26.16 4.44
CA ASN A 498 -2.52 -25.24 3.55
C ASN A 498 -2.58 -25.71 2.09
N ASP A 499 -2.18 -24.86 1.15
CA ASP A 499 -2.09 -25.17 -0.28
C ASP A 499 -0.83 -25.95 -0.67
N LYS A 500 0.00 -26.37 0.28
CA LYS A 500 1.21 -27.18 0.09
C LYS A 500 0.88 -28.65 0.24
N PHE A 501 1.31 -29.44 -0.74
CA PHE A 501 1.10 -30.90 -0.77
C PHE A 501 2.43 -31.64 -0.69
N TYR A 502 2.46 -32.69 0.13
CA TYR A 502 3.57 -33.63 0.26
C TYR A 502 3.17 -34.96 -0.29
N GLU A 503 4.11 -35.67 -0.93
CA GLU A 503 3.92 -37.06 -1.40
C GLU A 503 4.30 -38.01 -0.28
N GLU A 504 3.36 -38.89 0.06
CA GLU A 504 3.57 -40.03 0.97
C GLU A 504 3.22 -41.34 0.25
N THR A 505 3.47 -42.49 0.90
CA THR A 505 3.25 -43.83 0.31
C THR A 505 1.81 -44.06 -0.13
N SER A 506 0.85 -43.39 0.47
CA SER A 506 -0.59 -43.52 0.23
C SER A 506 -1.19 -42.39 -0.65
N GLY A 507 -0.41 -41.42 -1.11
CA GLY A 507 -0.87 -40.34 -1.95
C GLY A 507 -0.29 -38.96 -1.57
N TYR A 508 -1.01 -37.89 -1.93
CA TYR A 508 -0.62 -36.53 -1.60
C TYR A 508 -1.48 -35.98 -0.45
N PHE A 509 -0.83 -35.37 0.52
CA PHE A 509 -1.47 -34.79 1.71
C PHE A 509 -1.16 -33.31 1.80
N ASN A 510 -2.16 -32.51 2.16
CA ASN A 510 -1.95 -31.09 2.47
C ASN A 510 -1.16 -30.94 3.76
N GLN A 511 -0.34 -29.91 3.81
CA GLN A 511 0.27 -29.46 5.06
C GLN A 511 -0.85 -29.04 6.05
N PRO A 512 -0.95 -29.71 7.22
CA PRO A 512 -1.88 -29.28 8.24
C PRO A 512 -1.40 -27.94 8.85
N LEU A 513 -2.31 -27.03 9.07
CA LEU A 513 -2.07 -25.81 9.83
C LEU A 513 -2.59 -26.00 11.26
N ASN A 514 -1.75 -25.67 12.22
CA ASN A 514 -2.08 -25.65 13.64
C ASN A 514 -1.18 -24.64 14.35
N VAL A 515 -1.41 -23.37 14.12
CA VAL A 515 -0.66 -22.26 14.73
C VAL A 515 -1.50 -21.68 15.85
N SER A 516 -0.93 -21.49 17.02
CA SER A 516 -1.58 -20.86 18.17
C SER A 516 -0.54 -20.07 18.96
N GLU A 517 -0.53 -18.77 18.76
CA GLU A 517 0.48 -17.86 19.29
C GLU A 517 -0.16 -16.77 20.16
N ARG A 518 0.58 -16.32 21.17
CA ARG A 518 0.17 -15.25 22.09
C ARG A 518 1.34 -14.34 22.40
N TYR A 519 1.09 -13.05 22.30
CA TYR A 519 2.11 -12.02 22.52
C TYR A 519 1.61 -10.98 23.50
N ASN A 520 2.51 -10.49 24.34
CA ASN A 520 2.29 -9.35 25.25
C ASN A 520 3.41 -8.35 24.99
N PHE A 521 3.06 -7.15 24.58
CA PHE A 521 4.00 -6.10 24.23
C PHE A 521 3.78 -4.86 25.08
N VAL A 522 4.90 -4.25 25.50
CA VAL A 522 4.92 -2.94 26.12
C VAL A 522 5.80 -2.04 25.28
N ASN A 523 5.26 -0.91 24.84
CA ASN A 523 5.89 0.00 23.89
C ASN A 523 5.99 1.41 24.52
N PRO A 524 7.04 1.67 25.33
CA PRO A 524 7.26 2.98 25.95
C PRO A 524 7.93 3.95 24.97
N LYS A 525 7.58 5.24 25.06
CA LYS A 525 8.13 6.32 24.26
C LYS A 525 8.23 7.58 25.09
N THR A 526 9.27 8.38 24.84
CA THR A 526 9.41 9.69 25.48
C THR A 526 10.16 10.64 24.57
N GLY A 527 9.99 11.93 24.79
CA GLY A 527 10.71 12.94 24.06
C GLY A 527 10.50 14.33 24.64
N ILE A 528 11.37 15.23 24.26
CA ILE A 528 11.30 16.65 24.62
C ILE A 528 11.30 17.49 23.35
N SER A 529 10.52 18.56 23.34
CA SER A 529 10.52 19.52 22.25
C SER A 529 10.59 20.95 22.75
N PHE A 530 11.19 21.78 21.93
CA PHE A 530 11.31 23.24 22.10
C PHE A 530 10.71 23.95 20.88
N ALA A 531 9.87 24.95 21.09
CA ALA A 531 9.29 25.76 20.02
C ALA A 531 9.26 27.23 20.42
N LYS A 532 9.95 28.08 19.68
CA LYS A 532 10.00 29.54 19.89
C LYS A 532 10.41 30.26 18.61
N ASP A 533 9.71 31.36 18.28
CA ASP A 533 10.09 32.29 17.21
C ASP A 533 10.41 31.61 15.87
N GLY A 534 9.60 30.63 15.48
CA GLY A 534 9.79 29.86 14.26
C GLY A 534 10.76 28.67 14.41
N HIS A 535 11.51 28.58 15.50
CA HIS A 535 12.38 27.45 15.82
C HIS A 535 11.56 26.29 16.43
N HIS A 536 11.81 25.09 16.00
CA HIS A 536 11.30 23.87 16.61
C HIS A 536 12.40 22.82 16.65
N ALA A 537 12.82 22.40 17.84
CA ALA A 537 13.80 21.37 18.06
C ALA A 537 13.20 20.24 18.91
N TYR A 538 13.63 18.99 18.68
CA TYR A 538 13.17 17.87 19.49
C TYR A 538 14.19 16.74 19.57
N ALA A 539 14.03 15.93 20.62
CA ALA A 539 14.69 14.66 20.78
C ALA A 539 13.70 13.63 21.33
N SER A 540 13.75 12.41 20.82
CA SER A 540 12.89 11.32 21.31
C SER A 540 13.60 9.98 21.29
N ILE A 541 13.09 9.07 22.13
CA ILE A 541 13.40 7.64 22.12
C ILE A 541 12.12 6.85 22.25
N ALA A 542 11.99 5.80 21.45
CA ALA A 542 10.80 4.96 21.40
C ALA A 542 11.18 3.48 21.28
N TYR A 543 10.37 2.60 21.85
CA TYR A 543 10.45 1.16 21.69
C TYR A 543 9.14 0.63 21.14
N ALA A 544 9.23 -0.32 20.21
CA ALA A 544 8.08 -1.03 19.67
C ALA A 544 8.37 -2.53 19.50
N ASN A 545 7.33 -3.33 19.63
CA ASN A 545 7.36 -4.76 19.41
C ASN A 545 6.28 -5.13 18.39
N ARG A 546 6.51 -6.20 17.62
CA ARG A 546 5.61 -6.67 16.59
C ARG A 546 5.64 -8.19 16.48
N GLU A 547 4.46 -8.80 16.32
CA GLU A 547 4.28 -10.23 16.06
C GLU A 547 4.61 -10.60 14.60
N PRO A 548 4.91 -11.88 14.31
CA PRO A 548 5.02 -12.41 12.95
C PRO A 548 3.71 -12.31 12.16
N GLU A 549 3.80 -12.24 10.84
CA GLU A 549 2.70 -12.32 9.89
C GLU A 549 2.31 -13.79 9.62
N ARG A 550 1.11 -14.02 9.03
CA ARG A 550 0.65 -15.38 8.66
C ARG A 550 1.68 -16.09 7.79
N ASN A 551 2.18 -15.47 6.73
CA ASN A 551 3.10 -16.07 5.77
C ASN A 551 4.45 -16.46 6.41
N ASN A 552 4.86 -15.83 7.51
CA ASN A 552 6.04 -16.24 8.25
C ASN A 552 5.88 -17.64 8.87
N PHE A 553 4.67 -18.09 9.15
CA PHE A 553 4.39 -19.45 9.63
C PHE A 553 4.11 -20.43 8.50
N THR A 554 3.41 -19.99 7.44
CA THR A 554 2.92 -20.86 6.38
C THR A 554 3.92 -21.04 5.23
N ASP A 555 4.80 -20.05 5.00
CA ASP A 555 5.75 -19.98 3.87
C ASP A 555 7.20 -19.86 4.32
N ASN A 556 7.52 -20.35 5.52
CA ASN A 556 8.83 -20.19 6.14
C ASN A 556 9.98 -20.92 5.40
N GLY A 557 9.67 -21.94 4.62
CA GLY A 557 10.67 -22.71 3.85
C GLY A 557 11.73 -23.36 4.74
N ALA A 558 13.00 -23.13 4.43
CA ALA A 558 14.16 -23.64 5.18
C ALA A 558 14.59 -22.76 6.36
N TYR A 559 13.91 -21.64 6.59
CA TYR A 559 14.28 -20.71 7.67
C TYR A 559 13.73 -21.18 9.03
N PRO A 560 14.34 -20.72 10.15
CA PRO A 560 13.87 -21.01 11.50
C PRO A 560 12.44 -20.53 11.76
N ALA A 561 11.79 -21.06 12.79
CA ALA A 561 10.48 -20.60 13.24
C ALA A 561 10.49 -19.07 13.53
N PRO A 562 9.44 -18.35 13.11
CA PRO A 562 9.41 -16.89 13.22
C PRO A 562 9.33 -16.45 14.68
N THR A 563 10.01 -15.35 15.00
CA THR A 563 10.02 -14.72 16.32
C THR A 563 9.60 -13.26 16.23
N PRO A 564 9.02 -12.66 17.30
CA PRO A 564 8.66 -11.24 17.29
C PRO A 564 9.85 -10.32 17.02
N GLU A 565 9.58 -9.24 16.28
CA GLU A 565 10.51 -8.13 16.05
C GLU A 565 10.49 -7.14 17.22
N ARG A 566 11.65 -6.50 17.47
CA ARG A 566 11.79 -5.37 18.38
C ARG A 566 12.53 -4.24 17.70
N LEU A 567 12.14 -3.02 18.02
CA LEU A 567 12.76 -1.80 17.50
C LEU A 567 12.96 -0.79 18.61
N MET A 568 14.16 -0.24 18.68
CA MET A 568 14.47 1.01 19.37
C MET A 568 14.70 2.09 18.31
N ASP A 569 14.03 3.23 18.45
CA ASP A 569 14.13 4.36 17.55
C ASP A 569 14.52 5.62 18.32
N ILE A 570 15.61 6.28 17.91
CA ILE A 570 16.10 7.54 18.47
C ILE A 570 16.02 8.59 17.37
N GLU A 571 15.38 9.72 17.65
CA GLU A 571 15.24 10.82 16.71
C GLU A 571 15.73 12.14 17.30
N LEU A 572 16.35 12.95 16.46
CA LEU A 572 16.73 14.33 16.74
C LEU A 572 16.28 15.20 15.57
N GLY A 573 15.42 16.17 15.83
CA GLY A 573 14.89 17.06 14.81
C GLY A 573 15.12 18.54 15.12
N TYR A 574 15.30 19.31 14.05
CA TYR A 574 15.31 20.76 14.11
C TYR A 574 14.65 21.34 12.86
N ASN A 575 13.69 22.22 13.06
CA ASN A 575 12.99 22.93 11.99
C ASN A 575 13.00 24.43 12.29
N TYR A 576 13.14 25.23 11.26
CA TYR A 576 12.97 26.67 11.31
C TYR A 576 12.00 27.16 10.26
N HIS A 577 11.05 27.99 10.64
CA HIS A 577 10.08 28.60 9.76
C HIS A 577 10.16 30.12 9.86
N ALA A 578 10.47 30.77 8.74
CA ALA A 578 10.39 32.20 8.55
C ALA A 578 9.15 32.56 7.70
N ASN A 579 8.95 33.81 7.39
CA ASN A 579 7.76 34.29 6.63
C ASN A 579 7.68 33.69 5.22
N ASN A 580 8.83 33.52 4.54
CA ASN A 580 8.88 33.13 3.13
C ASN A 580 9.81 31.92 2.87
N TRP A 581 10.39 31.28 3.90
CA TRP A 581 11.17 30.08 3.77
C TRP A 581 11.11 29.24 5.03
N TYR A 582 11.33 27.94 4.88
CA TYR A 582 11.53 26.99 5.98
C TYR A 582 12.66 26.02 5.65
N ALA A 583 13.29 25.51 6.67
CA ALA A 583 14.23 24.41 6.54
C ALA A 583 14.16 23.51 7.77
N GLY A 584 14.32 22.21 7.57
CA GLY A 584 14.30 21.24 8.64
C GLY A 584 15.23 20.09 8.38
N VAL A 585 15.70 19.48 9.47
CA VAL A 585 16.45 18.22 9.46
C VAL A 585 15.96 17.32 10.58
N ASN A 586 15.78 16.05 10.25
CA ASN A 586 15.54 14.99 11.21
C ASN A 586 16.63 13.92 11.06
N LEU A 587 17.33 13.62 12.15
CA LEU A 587 18.29 12.52 12.24
C LEU A 587 17.61 11.36 12.98
N TYR A 588 17.76 10.14 12.47
CA TYR A 588 17.20 8.96 13.12
C TYR A 588 18.20 7.80 13.19
N TYR A 589 18.07 6.99 14.23
CA TYR A 589 18.76 5.73 14.41
C TYR A 589 17.78 4.68 14.93
N MET A 590 17.47 3.69 14.10
CA MET A 590 16.53 2.61 14.33
C MET A 590 17.30 1.30 14.49
N ASP A 591 17.38 0.75 15.70
CA ASP A 591 18.08 -0.50 16.01
C ASP A 591 17.08 -1.64 16.17
N TYR A 592 17.24 -2.67 15.35
CA TYR A 592 16.31 -3.80 15.28
C TYR A 592 16.92 -5.05 15.89
N THR A 593 16.10 -5.76 16.66
CA THR A 593 16.37 -7.13 17.09
C THR A 593 15.34 -8.07 16.47
N ASN A 594 15.79 -9.16 15.87
CA ASN A 594 14.98 -10.15 15.16
C ASN A 594 14.11 -9.53 14.04
N GLN A 595 14.65 -8.56 13.32
CA GLN A 595 13.91 -7.93 12.20
C GLN A 595 13.55 -8.97 11.14
N PHE A 596 12.31 -8.98 10.68
CA PHE A 596 11.95 -9.66 9.43
C PHE A 596 12.49 -8.87 8.25
N VAL A 597 13.41 -9.45 7.52
CA VAL A 597 14.00 -8.87 6.31
C VAL A 597 13.56 -9.67 5.09
N GLN A 598 13.39 -9.00 3.97
CA GLN A 598 13.04 -9.66 2.72
C GLN A 598 14.22 -10.47 2.21
N THR A 599 13.94 -11.73 1.84
CA THR A 599 14.93 -12.64 1.26
C THR A 599 15.25 -12.33 -0.20
N GLY A 600 14.42 -11.52 -0.85
CA GLY A 600 14.41 -11.30 -2.29
C GLY A 600 13.44 -12.21 -3.03
N ALA A 601 13.15 -13.39 -2.50
CA ALA A 601 12.21 -14.34 -3.09
C ALA A 601 10.75 -13.94 -2.85
N GLN A 602 9.86 -14.45 -3.70
CA GLN A 602 8.41 -14.29 -3.59
C GLN A 602 7.71 -15.63 -3.39
N SER A 603 6.53 -15.57 -2.78
CA SER A 603 5.60 -16.69 -2.74
C SER A 603 4.99 -16.95 -4.13
N ASP A 604 4.24 -18.02 -4.26
CA ASP A 604 3.52 -18.39 -5.50
C ASP A 604 2.51 -17.34 -6.00
N ILE A 605 2.20 -16.32 -5.21
CA ILE A 605 1.26 -15.23 -5.52
C ILE A 605 1.91 -13.85 -5.40
N GLY A 606 3.25 -13.78 -5.48
CA GLY A 606 3.98 -12.52 -5.53
C GLY A 606 4.25 -11.84 -4.18
N GLU A 607 3.89 -12.45 -3.04
CA GLU A 607 4.21 -11.90 -1.74
C GLU A 607 5.71 -12.03 -1.43
N ASN A 608 6.32 -10.98 -0.90
CA ASN A 608 7.74 -11.02 -0.54
C ASN A 608 7.97 -11.89 0.70
N LEU A 609 8.75 -12.94 0.54
CA LEU A 609 9.12 -13.82 1.64
C LEU A 609 10.14 -13.14 2.57
N THR A 610 9.95 -13.33 3.88
CA THR A 610 10.80 -12.72 4.91
C THR A 610 11.30 -13.74 5.91
N THR A 611 12.45 -13.46 6.52
CA THR A 611 13.04 -14.23 7.62
C THR A 611 13.57 -13.31 8.71
N ASN A 612 13.64 -13.79 9.96
CA ASN A 612 14.23 -13.03 11.07
C ASN A 612 15.74 -12.92 10.92
N ILE A 613 16.26 -11.71 11.12
CA ILE A 613 17.69 -11.41 11.29
C ILE A 613 17.93 -10.88 12.70
N LYS A 614 18.94 -11.42 13.37
CA LYS A 614 19.19 -11.13 14.77
C LYS A 614 19.40 -9.64 15.03
N ASP A 615 20.32 -9.01 14.28
CA ASP A 615 20.74 -7.63 14.50
C ASP A 615 20.83 -6.86 13.18
N SER A 616 20.13 -5.74 13.11
CA SER A 616 20.19 -4.82 11.98
C SER A 616 19.88 -3.39 12.41
N TYR A 617 20.26 -2.42 11.60
CA TYR A 617 19.92 -1.02 11.87
C TYR A 617 19.60 -0.24 10.61
N ARG A 618 18.83 0.83 10.80
CA ARG A 618 18.58 1.88 9.82
C ARG A 618 18.93 3.21 10.45
N MET A 619 19.74 4.02 9.78
CA MET A 619 20.06 5.36 10.23
C MET A 619 20.05 6.32 9.06
N GLY A 620 19.73 7.58 9.30
CA GLY A 620 19.72 8.56 8.23
C GLY A 620 19.42 9.97 8.67
N ALA A 621 19.43 10.84 7.66
CA ALA A 621 19.04 12.24 7.75
C ALA A 621 17.93 12.51 6.73
N GLU A 622 16.83 13.11 7.19
CA GLU A 622 15.75 13.62 6.37
C GLU A 622 15.80 15.14 6.41
N ILE A 623 15.94 15.77 5.27
CA ILE A 623 16.10 17.22 5.11
C ILE A 623 14.91 17.72 4.32
N GLU A 624 14.28 18.80 4.76
CA GLU A 624 13.19 19.47 4.06
C GLU A 624 13.49 20.97 3.97
N ALA A 625 13.22 21.57 2.83
CA ALA A 625 13.34 23.01 2.68
C ALA A 625 12.29 23.54 1.69
N GLY A 626 11.82 24.75 1.94
CA GLY A 626 10.93 25.48 1.04
C GLY A 626 11.24 26.98 1.06
N TRP A 627 11.10 27.61 -0.09
CA TRP A 627 11.33 29.03 -0.26
C TRP A 627 10.37 29.64 -1.27
N SER A 628 9.69 30.70 -0.89
CA SER A 628 8.82 31.49 -1.76
C SER A 628 9.47 32.82 -2.06
N PRO A 629 10.43 32.89 -3.03
CA PRO A 629 11.15 34.11 -3.38
C PRO A 629 10.24 35.16 -3.96
N LEU A 630 9.15 34.76 -4.61
CA LEU A 630 8.19 35.63 -5.28
C LEU A 630 6.77 35.13 -4.94
N SER A 631 5.80 36.04 -4.99
CA SER A 631 4.39 35.71 -4.68
C SER A 631 3.77 34.68 -5.61
N PHE A 632 4.37 34.46 -6.78
CA PHE A 632 3.91 33.50 -7.78
C PHE A 632 4.82 32.24 -7.89
N LEU A 633 5.93 32.16 -7.14
CA LEU A 633 6.89 31.04 -7.21
C LEU A 633 7.20 30.50 -5.82
N THR A 634 7.00 29.19 -5.64
CA THR A 634 7.45 28.44 -4.48
C THR A 634 8.37 27.31 -4.93
N LEU A 635 9.53 27.18 -4.30
CA LEU A 635 10.51 26.12 -4.48
C LEU A 635 10.53 25.27 -3.22
N GLU A 636 10.35 23.97 -3.35
CA GLU A 636 10.37 23.04 -2.22
C GLU A 636 11.21 21.81 -2.56
N GLY A 637 11.77 21.20 -1.57
CA GLY A 637 12.48 19.95 -1.76
C GLY A 637 12.67 19.19 -0.47
N ASN A 638 12.86 17.89 -0.63
CA ASN A 638 13.26 17.02 0.46
C ASN A 638 14.30 16.00 0.01
N ALA A 639 15.08 15.54 0.98
CA ALA A 639 16.10 14.52 0.80
C ALA A 639 16.09 13.57 1.98
N ALA A 640 16.02 12.26 1.72
CA ALA A 640 16.29 11.23 2.71
C ALA A 640 17.58 10.52 2.33
N LEU A 641 18.59 10.66 3.18
CA LEU A 641 19.90 10.01 3.04
C LEU A 641 20.03 8.97 4.14
N SER A 642 20.28 7.71 3.79
CA SER A 642 20.24 6.63 4.77
C SER A 642 21.35 5.58 4.58
N ARG A 643 21.66 4.91 5.67
CA ARG A 643 22.49 3.71 5.73
C ARG A 643 21.73 2.62 6.48
N ASN A 644 21.47 1.52 5.80
CA ASN A 644 20.63 0.43 6.29
C ASN A 644 21.45 -0.87 6.23
N ARG A 645 21.78 -1.47 7.38
CA ARG A 645 22.72 -2.60 7.46
C ARG A 645 22.19 -3.75 8.30
N ILE A 646 22.50 -4.95 7.85
CA ILE A 646 22.46 -6.16 8.66
C ILE A 646 23.88 -6.34 9.27
N LYS A 647 23.91 -6.76 10.54
CA LYS A 647 25.12 -7.18 11.22
C LYS A 647 25.06 -8.70 11.33
N ASP A 648 25.98 -9.43 10.75
CA ASP A 648 26.06 -10.89 10.87
C ASP A 648 24.87 -11.63 10.22
N PHE A 649 24.97 -11.91 8.92
CA PHE A 649 23.91 -12.50 8.10
C PHE A 649 24.36 -13.80 7.45
N ASP A 650 23.54 -14.82 7.55
CA ASP A 650 23.70 -16.09 6.85
C ASP A 650 22.66 -16.22 5.71
N GLU A 651 23.12 -16.18 4.48
CA GLU A 651 22.30 -16.51 3.33
C GLU A 651 22.14 -18.02 3.18
N MET A 652 20.92 -18.49 2.99
CA MET A 652 20.62 -19.87 2.60
C MET A 652 20.49 -19.94 1.08
N ALA A 653 21.62 -20.05 0.39
CA ALA A 653 21.67 -20.08 -1.08
C ALA A 653 21.25 -21.46 -1.59
N SER A 654 20.27 -21.51 -2.51
CA SER A 654 19.89 -22.74 -3.21
C SER A 654 21.07 -23.30 -4.00
N VAL A 655 21.17 -24.62 -4.13
CA VAL A 655 22.19 -25.32 -4.92
C VAL A 655 21.49 -26.20 -5.95
N ASP A 656 21.92 -26.11 -7.23
CA ASP A 656 21.47 -26.93 -8.36
C ASP A 656 19.95 -27.04 -8.51
N TRP A 657 19.22 -25.94 -8.31
CA TRP A 657 17.77 -25.86 -8.44
C TRP A 657 16.99 -26.74 -7.44
N GLU A 658 17.69 -27.33 -6.47
CA GLU A 658 17.12 -28.28 -5.53
C GLU A 658 16.72 -27.65 -4.19
N SER A 659 16.16 -28.47 -3.33
CA SER A 659 15.85 -28.11 -1.94
C SER A 659 17.08 -28.15 -1.03
N SER A 660 18.27 -28.36 -1.57
CA SER A 660 19.55 -28.26 -0.85
C SER A 660 20.01 -26.81 -0.78
N PHE A 661 20.57 -26.44 0.37
CA PHE A 661 21.00 -25.06 0.62
C PHE A 661 22.45 -25.05 1.10
N ARG A 662 23.21 -24.08 0.59
CA ARG A 662 24.52 -23.70 1.11
C ARG A 662 24.39 -22.47 1.98
N LYS A 663 24.92 -22.53 3.18
CA LYS A 663 25.01 -21.40 4.07
C LYS A 663 26.22 -20.54 3.68
N ILE A 664 25.99 -19.26 3.37
CA ILE A 664 27.04 -18.28 3.06
C ILE A 664 26.95 -17.16 4.10
N HIS A 665 28.09 -16.91 4.78
CA HIS A 665 28.18 -15.93 5.85
C HIS A 665 28.62 -14.57 5.35
N TYR A 666 27.91 -13.51 5.76
CA TYR A 666 28.24 -12.10 5.57
C TYR A 666 28.37 -11.40 6.91
N SER A 667 29.55 -10.86 7.23
CA SER A 667 29.79 -10.11 8.47
C SER A 667 28.98 -8.81 8.54
N SER A 668 28.62 -8.24 7.43
CA SER A 668 27.70 -7.10 7.30
C SER A 668 27.26 -6.94 5.85
N SER A 669 25.99 -6.58 5.64
CA SER A 669 25.45 -6.32 4.32
C SER A 669 24.37 -5.23 4.33
N THR A 670 24.03 -4.67 3.16
CA THR A 670 22.94 -3.70 3.02
C THR A 670 21.60 -4.42 2.99
N LEU A 671 20.63 -3.91 3.75
CA LEU A 671 19.24 -4.37 3.72
C LEU A 671 18.63 -4.22 2.32
N ALA A 672 17.97 -5.26 1.84
CA ALA A 672 17.24 -5.25 0.58
C ALA A 672 16.21 -4.12 0.53
N PHE A 673 15.95 -3.60 -0.69
CA PHE A 673 14.97 -2.55 -0.96
C PHE A 673 15.12 -1.28 -0.09
N SER A 674 16.35 -0.94 0.24
CA SER A 674 16.68 0.20 1.10
C SER A 674 17.66 1.12 0.36
N PRO A 675 17.16 1.99 -0.55
CA PRO A 675 18.01 2.95 -1.26
C PRO A 675 18.68 3.90 -0.27
N SER A 676 19.93 4.26 -0.55
CA SER A 676 20.70 5.17 0.30
C SER A 676 20.31 6.64 0.15
N ALA A 677 19.60 6.99 -0.93
CA ALA A 677 19.11 8.34 -1.20
C ALA A 677 17.76 8.32 -1.92
N ILE A 678 16.82 9.12 -1.42
CA ILE A 678 15.55 9.47 -2.07
C ILE A 678 15.43 10.98 -2.02
N LEU A 679 15.29 11.63 -3.19
CA LEU A 679 15.22 13.08 -3.30
C LEU A 679 13.96 13.49 -4.04
N ASN A 680 13.30 14.55 -3.60
CA ASN A 680 12.20 15.21 -4.31
C ASN A 680 12.49 16.71 -4.42
N GLY A 681 12.21 17.30 -5.57
CA GLY A 681 12.26 18.73 -5.81
C GLY A 681 11.01 19.21 -6.51
N PHE A 682 10.45 20.34 -6.05
CA PHE A 682 9.23 20.94 -6.58
C PHE A 682 9.48 22.40 -6.93
N ALA A 683 8.94 22.86 -8.06
CA ALA A 683 8.80 24.27 -8.39
C ALA A 683 7.33 24.51 -8.74
N THR A 684 6.65 25.33 -7.92
CA THR A 684 5.24 25.64 -8.05
C THR A 684 5.05 27.09 -8.46
N PHE A 685 4.38 27.30 -9.59
CA PHE A 685 4.00 28.60 -10.11
C PHE A 685 2.51 28.82 -9.94
N HIS A 686 2.11 29.99 -9.44
CA HIS A 686 0.73 30.41 -9.24
C HIS A 686 0.48 31.73 -9.93
N TYR A 687 -0.52 31.81 -10.80
CA TYR A 687 -0.92 33.06 -11.41
C TYR A 687 -2.40 33.06 -11.78
N GLN A 688 -3.17 34.00 -11.21
CA GLN A 688 -4.59 34.26 -11.57
C GLN A 688 -5.47 32.98 -11.73
N GLY A 689 -5.37 32.05 -10.83
CA GLY A 689 -6.12 30.77 -10.87
C GLY A 689 -5.41 29.65 -11.64
N ALA A 690 -4.31 29.94 -12.33
CA ALA A 690 -3.43 28.91 -12.89
C ALA A 690 -2.41 28.44 -11.86
N GLN A 691 -2.11 27.16 -11.88
CA GLN A 691 -1.03 26.55 -11.12
C GLN A 691 -0.26 25.59 -12.03
N LEU A 692 1.06 25.64 -11.96
CA LEU A 692 1.95 24.70 -12.60
C LEU A 692 2.93 24.17 -11.55
N ILE A 693 3.03 22.86 -11.42
CA ILE A 693 3.97 22.20 -10.52
C ILE A 693 4.93 21.35 -11.36
N TRP A 694 6.21 21.66 -11.28
CA TRP A 694 7.29 20.80 -11.74
C TRP A 694 7.75 19.96 -10.56
N HIS A 695 7.75 18.65 -10.71
CA HIS A 695 8.20 17.69 -9.69
C HIS A 695 9.25 16.75 -10.26
N THR A 696 10.42 16.67 -9.63
CA THR A 696 11.47 15.71 -9.97
C THR A 696 11.78 14.85 -8.76
N ASN A 697 11.78 13.53 -8.97
CA ASN A 697 12.15 12.52 -7.99
C ASN A 697 13.44 11.82 -8.44
N PHE A 698 14.29 11.45 -7.46
CA PHE A 698 15.46 10.60 -7.66
C PHE A 698 15.51 9.52 -6.58
N VAL A 699 15.80 8.28 -7.00
CA VAL A 699 16.02 7.13 -6.11
C VAL A 699 17.34 6.48 -6.46
N SER A 700 18.20 6.27 -5.47
CA SER A 700 19.47 5.58 -5.65
C SER A 700 19.27 4.07 -5.88
N ARG A 701 20.37 3.35 -6.19
CA ARG A 701 20.39 1.89 -6.35
C ARG A 701 19.68 1.18 -5.19
N GLN A 702 18.95 0.09 -5.51
CA GLN A 702 18.30 -0.80 -4.55
C GLN A 702 18.79 -2.23 -4.77
N TYR A 703 19.29 -2.89 -3.74
CA TYR A 703 19.55 -4.33 -3.78
C TYR A 703 18.24 -5.11 -3.64
N LEU A 704 18.09 -6.20 -4.37
CA LEU A 704 16.87 -7.04 -4.36
C LEU A 704 16.90 -8.09 -3.26
N ASP A 705 18.11 -8.44 -2.78
CA ASP A 705 18.33 -9.31 -1.63
C ASP A 705 19.36 -8.69 -0.66
N ASN A 706 19.66 -9.41 0.43
CA ASN A 706 20.56 -8.91 1.48
C ASN A 706 22.03 -9.27 1.24
N THR A 707 22.44 -9.61 0.03
CA THR A 707 23.84 -10.02 -0.28
C THR A 707 24.71 -8.87 -0.76
N GLU A 708 24.13 -7.68 -1.00
CA GLU A 708 24.81 -6.50 -1.52
C GLU A 708 25.49 -6.74 -2.90
N ASN A 709 24.95 -7.69 -3.68
CA ASN A 709 25.45 -8.01 -4.99
C ASN A 709 24.88 -7.03 -6.04
N ASN A 710 25.77 -6.43 -6.84
CA ASN A 710 25.39 -5.47 -7.88
C ASN A 710 24.58 -6.09 -9.03
N VAL A 711 24.77 -7.38 -9.34
CA VAL A 711 23.98 -8.10 -10.34
C VAL A 711 22.53 -8.22 -9.87
N ARG A 712 22.30 -8.39 -8.57
CA ARG A 712 21.01 -8.53 -7.94
C ARG A 712 20.48 -7.20 -7.39
N SER A 713 20.49 -6.18 -8.24
CA SER A 713 20.11 -4.82 -7.86
C SER A 713 19.35 -4.10 -8.98
N LEU A 714 18.56 -3.11 -8.58
CA LEU A 714 17.96 -2.13 -9.49
C LEU A 714 18.85 -0.90 -9.60
N PRO A 715 19.15 -0.40 -10.81
CA PRO A 715 19.88 0.85 -11.00
C PRO A 715 19.16 2.05 -10.37
N CYS A 716 19.90 3.13 -10.14
CA CYS A 716 19.28 4.41 -9.78
C CYS A 716 18.41 4.94 -10.93
N TYR A 717 17.36 5.67 -10.57
CA TYR A 717 16.49 6.33 -11.55
C TYR A 717 16.08 7.73 -11.09
N SER A 718 15.65 8.51 -12.05
CA SER A 718 15.06 9.83 -11.84
C SER A 718 13.85 9.98 -12.75
N GLN A 719 12.78 10.54 -12.22
CA GLN A 719 11.52 10.79 -12.90
C GLN A 719 11.12 12.25 -12.72
N THR A 720 10.58 12.87 -13.77
CA THR A 720 10.06 14.24 -13.72
C THR A 720 8.63 14.27 -14.22
N ASN A 721 7.76 14.93 -13.46
CA ASN A 721 6.34 15.13 -13.76
C ASN A 721 6.03 16.63 -13.82
N ILE A 722 5.00 17.00 -14.59
CA ILE A 722 4.42 18.35 -14.61
C ILE A 722 2.93 18.22 -14.38
N HIS A 723 2.42 18.96 -13.38
CA HIS A 723 1.01 19.08 -13.10
C HIS A 723 0.58 20.52 -13.41
N ALA A 724 -0.41 20.70 -14.27
CA ALA A 724 -0.96 21.99 -14.62
C ALA A 724 -2.45 22.02 -14.33
N ASN A 725 -2.97 23.07 -13.69
CA ASN A 725 -4.38 23.25 -13.50
C ASN A 725 -4.78 24.73 -13.62
N TYR A 726 -6.02 24.95 -13.97
CA TYR A 726 -6.63 26.27 -14.05
C TYR A 726 -8.01 26.24 -13.39
N THR A 727 -8.21 27.14 -12.43
CA THR A 727 -9.46 27.30 -11.71
C THR A 727 -10.23 28.50 -12.26
N PHE A 728 -11.40 28.22 -12.83
CA PHE A 728 -12.32 29.22 -13.36
C PHE A 728 -13.54 29.32 -12.46
N ARG A 729 -13.93 30.57 -12.10
CA ARG A 729 -15.16 30.86 -11.32
C ARG A 729 -16.17 31.57 -12.18
N PRO A 730 -17.11 30.81 -12.80
CA PRO A 730 -18.14 31.42 -13.64
C PRO A 730 -19.07 32.26 -12.77
N GLY A 731 -19.27 33.50 -13.11
CA GLY A 731 -20.15 34.42 -12.35
C GLY A 731 -21.62 33.89 -12.29
N LYS A 732 -22.53 34.71 -11.70
CA LYS A 732 -23.95 34.35 -11.45
C LYS A 732 -24.77 33.87 -12.66
N ARG A 733 -24.22 33.90 -13.88
CA ARG A 733 -24.87 33.49 -15.13
C ARG A 733 -25.06 31.97 -15.28
N PHE A 734 -24.27 31.16 -14.56
CA PHE A 734 -24.36 29.71 -14.62
C PHE A 734 -25.01 29.20 -13.33
N ALA A 735 -26.30 28.94 -13.38
CA ALA A 735 -27.12 28.58 -12.22
C ALA A 735 -26.47 27.46 -11.39
N GLY A 736 -26.00 27.79 -10.18
CA GLY A 736 -25.45 26.86 -9.22
C GLY A 736 -23.97 26.47 -9.40
N LEU A 737 -23.37 26.66 -10.58
CA LEU A 737 -21.96 26.31 -10.81
C LEU A 737 -21.02 27.36 -10.20
N ARG A 738 -20.27 26.98 -9.17
CA ARG A 738 -19.39 27.85 -8.38
C ARG A 738 -17.97 27.89 -8.92
N GLU A 739 -17.46 26.73 -9.33
CA GLU A 739 -16.06 26.58 -9.73
C GLU A 739 -15.92 25.47 -10.78
N VAL A 740 -15.08 25.70 -11.77
CA VAL A 740 -14.61 24.71 -12.74
C VAL A 740 -13.09 24.65 -12.63
N VAL A 741 -12.55 23.46 -12.40
CA VAL A 741 -11.11 23.23 -12.44
C VAL A 741 -10.81 22.32 -13.62
N VAL A 742 -9.91 22.78 -14.50
CA VAL A 742 -9.39 21.96 -15.62
C VAL A 742 -7.92 21.73 -15.36
N GLY A 743 -7.47 20.48 -15.50
CA GLY A 743 -6.08 20.11 -15.25
C GLY A 743 -5.54 19.12 -16.26
N CYS A 744 -4.21 19.03 -16.28
CA CYS A 744 -3.48 18.05 -17.06
C CYS A 744 -2.22 17.63 -16.31
N ASP A 745 -2.00 16.32 -16.24
CA ASP A 745 -0.84 15.70 -15.60
C ASP A 745 0.02 15.06 -16.69
N PHE A 746 1.28 15.47 -16.78
CA PHE A 746 2.30 14.92 -17.67
C PHE A 746 3.29 14.15 -16.80
N ASN A 747 3.24 12.82 -16.85
CA ASN A 747 4.10 11.97 -16.05
C ASN A 747 5.29 11.47 -16.86
N ASN A 748 6.46 11.36 -16.19
CA ASN A 748 7.71 10.88 -16.78
C ASN A 748 8.03 11.57 -18.12
N ILE A 749 8.08 12.91 -18.11
CA ILE A 749 8.23 13.73 -19.32
C ILE A 749 9.48 13.44 -20.15
N PHE A 750 10.52 12.84 -19.54
CA PHE A 750 11.74 12.41 -20.23
C PHE A 750 11.68 10.96 -20.71
N ASN A 751 10.53 10.30 -20.61
CA ASN A 751 10.28 8.93 -21.05
C ASN A 751 11.36 7.93 -20.56
N ARG A 752 11.73 7.99 -19.28
CA ARG A 752 12.72 7.10 -18.69
C ARG A 752 12.15 5.69 -18.52
N HIS A 753 12.91 4.68 -18.95
CA HIS A 753 12.60 3.28 -18.77
C HIS A 753 13.32 2.76 -17.53
N TYR A 754 12.58 2.48 -16.47
CA TYR A 754 13.12 2.05 -15.18
C TYR A 754 12.16 1.10 -14.44
N ALA A 755 12.74 0.28 -13.57
CA ALA A 755 11.96 -0.51 -12.61
C ALA A 755 12.10 0.11 -11.22
N ALA A 756 10.98 0.31 -10.55
CA ALA A 756 10.94 0.88 -9.20
C ALA A 756 11.05 -0.19 -8.10
N SER A 757 10.76 -1.45 -8.43
CA SER A 757 10.89 -2.62 -7.57
C SER A 757 11.20 -3.86 -8.40
N GLY A 758 11.32 -5.02 -7.76
CA GLY A 758 11.56 -6.29 -8.42
C GLY A 758 11.70 -7.42 -7.40
N TRP A 759 11.98 -8.61 -7.90
CA TRP A 759 12.34 -9.78 -7.10
C TRP A 759 13.55 -10.46 -7.73
N VAL A 760 14.23 -11.34 -6.96
CA VAL A 760 15.36 -12.12 -7.45
C VAL A 760 15.25 -13.56 -6.97
N TYR A 761 15.53 -14.47 -7.90
CA TYR A 761 15.84 -15.87 -7.62
C TYR A 761 17.26 -16.17 -8.00
N SER A 762 18.01 -16.90 -7.18
CA SER A 762 19.35 -17.35 -7.53
C SER A 762 19.63 -18.75 -6.99
N THR A 763 20.46 -19.50 -7.72
CA THR A 763 20.95 -20.83 -7.31
C THR A 763 22.42 -20.97 -7.69
N ILE A 764 23.20 -21.63 -6.82
CA ILE A 764 24.60 -21.98 -7.09
C ILE A 764 24.63 -23.21 -7.96
N LEU A 765 25.38 -23.18 -9.06
CA LEU A 765 25.53 -24.31 -9.98
C LEU A 765 26.85 -25.03 -9.68
N ASP A 766 26.78 -26.08 -8.90
CA ASP A 766 27.94 -26.88 -8.49
C ASP A 766 28.17 -28.12 -9.36
N ASN A 767 27.10 -28.69 -9.94
CA ASN A 767 27.13 -29.95 -10.65
C ASN A 767 27.83 -29.88 -12.02
N ASP A 768 28.02 -28.67 -12.55
CA ASP A 768 28.56 -28.46 -13.89
C ASP A 768 30.08 -28.22 -13.91
N GLY A 769 30.77 -28.49 -12.80
CA GLY A 769 32.22 -28.30 -12.66
C GLY A 769 32.65 -26.83 -12.62
N HIS A 770 31.73 -25.91 -12.41
CA HIS A 770 32.02 -24.50 -12.29
C HIS A 770 32.47 -24.14 -10.86
N PRO A 771 33.22 -23.01 -10.72
CA PRO A 771 33.59 -22.54 -9.38
C PRO A 771 32.38 -22.37 -8.46
N ASN A 772 32.59 -22.62 -7.17
CA ASN A 772 31.53 -22.56 -6.14
C ASN A 772 30.77 -21.23 -6.05
N ASP A 773 31.26 -20.18 -6.68
CA ASP A 773 30.65 -18.84 -6.66
C ASP A 773 29.78 -18.56 -7.90
N ASN A 774 29.69 -19.50 -8.82
CA ASN A 774 28.85 -19.32 -10.01
C ASN A 774 27.37 -19.43 -9.63
N ARG A 775 26.66 -18.40 -9.93
CA ARG A 775 25.22 -18.32 -9.67
C ARG A 775 24.43 -18.04 -10.93
N TYR A 776 23.41 -18.84 -11.15
CA TYR A 776 22.30 -18.46 -11.98
C TYR A 776 21.49 -17.41 -11.23
N THR A 777 21.11 -16.31 -11.88
CA THR A 777 20.31 -15.24 -11.30
C THR A 777 19.20 -14.87 -12.27
N GLN A 778 17.97 -14.88 -11.79
CA GLN A 778 16.80 -14.41 -12.50
C GLN A 778 16.18 -13.24 -11.76
N ILE A 779 15.88 -12.17 -12.48
CA ILE A 779 15.24 -10.97 -11.93
C ILE A 779 13.88 -10.76 -12.60
N GLY A 780 12.86 -10.46 -11.80
CA GLY A 780 11.61 -9.89 -12.26
C GLY A 780 11.57 -8.40 -11.95
N TRP A 781 11.58 -7.57 -12.99
CA TRP A 781 11.54 -6.12 -12.85
C TRP A 781 10.10 -5.62 -12.79
N ILE A 782 9.77 -4.78 -11.82
CA ILE A 782 8.48 -4.08 -11.71
C ILE A 782 8.64 -2.66 -12.29
N PRO A 783 8.32 -2.47 -13.58
CA PRO A 783 8.56 -1.20 -14.26
C PRO A 783 7.45 -0.19 -13.97
N MET A 784 7.84 1.09 -13.99
CA MET A 784 6.88 2.18 -14.08
C MET A 784 6.75 2.64 -15.54
N ALA A 785 5.57 3.17 -15.88
CA ALA A 785 5.25 3.60 -17.22
C ALA A 785 6.21 4.69 -17.71
N GLY A 786 6.52 4.65 -19.01
CA GLY A 786 7.15 5.75 -19.72
C GLY A 786 6.27 7.01 -19.72
N PHE A 787 6.54 7.95 -20.63
CA PHE A 787 5.74 9.18 -20.77
C PHE A 787 4.25 8.85 -20.92
N ASN A 788 3.44 9.51 -20.08
CA ASN A 788 1.98 9.38 -20.14
C ASN A 788 1.30 10.68 -19.67
N VAL A 789 0.04 10.88 -20.10
CA VAL A 789 -0.70 12.11 -19.89
C VAL A 789 -2.10 11.79 -19.40
N MET A 790 -2.63 12.62 -18.48
CA MET A 790 -4.01 12.54 -18.00
C MET A 790 -4.63 13.93 -17.88
N GLY A 791 -5.70 14.19 -18.64
CA GLY A 791 -6.51 15.41 -18.55
C GLY A 791 -7.66 15.22 -17.56
N ASN A 792 -8.01 16.28 -16.80
CA ASN A 792 -9.09 16.20 -15.81
C ASN A 792 -9.96 17.47 -15.80
N ILE A 793 -11.20 17.32 -15.36
CA ILE A 793 -12.15 18.39 -15.11
C ILE A 793 -12.91 18.12 -13.81
N THR A 794 -13.11 19.18 -13.03
CA THR A 794 -13.95 19.16 -11.82
C THR A 794 -14.96 20.29 -11.87
N LEU A 795 -16.22 19.97 -11.62
CA LEU A 795 -17.33 20.91 -11.55
C LEU A 795 -17.84 20.97 -10.11
N LYS A 796 -17.83 22.15 -9.47
CA LYS A 796 -18.33 22.34 -8.11
C LYS A 796 -19.56 23.24 -8.09
N PHE A 797 -20.65 22.75 -7.51
CA PHE A 797 -21.95 23.41 -7.39
C PHE A 797 -22.26 23.82 -5.96
#